data_0dddb6cf96bc74f0cdfea06fe27f9ff2
#
_entry.id   0dddb6cf96bc74f0cdfea06fe27f9ff2
#
_cell.length_a   1.000
_cell.length_b   1.000
_cell.length_c   1.000
_cell.angle_alpha   90.00
_cell.angle_beta   90.00
_cell.angle_gamma   90.00
#
_symmetry.space_group_name_H-M   'P 1'
#
loop_
_entity.id
_entity.type
_entity.pdbx_description
1 polymer ?
#
loop_
_entity_poly.entity_id
_entity_poly.type
_entity_poly.pdbx_seq_one_letter_code
_entity_poly.pdbx_strand_id
1 'polypeptide(L)'
;VKIDVRPEDRALHDDMRYLAGVLGGVVRRLQGEATFRAVEELRTLSRDRRRGEPGAPTLETMLERVDALPLELAAPVARAFTLFFFLINTAEQVHRVRRRHAYERDATAKPQPASFRWVFERLHAEGKSAADVRELLRGLEVRPVLTAHPTEATRRTLLALQSRLSEALIKRQEASPSERALIEATLETDIELLWLTDEVRHDRPSVLDEVGSAIYYLEDRLVRATTATRANVERAFREVFGRDLGVPIRISLGSWVGGDRDGNPYVTPEITLAALRRTGHALLALYRRRVDELITTLSVSDRLAPATEALRASLETDKLLLPALWEANRRRNAHEPLRLKLTFMAGRIEALRSEIASRDAGRPEVVPGAYRGAAELVADLGLVRETLIVSRADRAREALIEPFIALVEVQGFHGYDLDLREDAEAHTRALAAIAESAECAVLDGPALRRELAGRRPLLSPHAPLDADARKTFEVFQTMRLAQDELGQAAASTYIVSMTKTAEDLLRVLVLAREAGLVDLAASPPESRLDAVPLFETREDLVNSPGIMRSLFEDAVYQKQLDARGRHQEVMIGYSDSAKDVGVMAASWELYRAQEGLAEVARTHDVKLTLFHGRGGTVGRGGGSPVFRALTALPPGTLTGRIKITEQGEIIAQKFGLPAIAERSFEVMLTGTIVAALSDWREGLPAGTEGRFREVMEAMSATSQRAFRSIVHDDPRLFQLFLAATPVRELTHVHFGSRPTYRERGVGTIQGIRAIPWNFGWTQMRLMVSAWLGAGAGLAQAMNAPGGLELLRQMAKSWPFFDDLLDKLEMVCAKADLEIARLYLDRLGSEPELVKLILDDFQQTVAALYQIRERDLIAGHRFLQGSLALRNPYVDPLSLLQVSLLKRKRALADDHPDRGVLDRALGTTLNGIAQAMRNTG
;
A
#
# COMPACT_ATOMS: atom_id res chain seq x y z
N VAL A 1 13.46 24.07 -22.56
CA VAL A 1 14.04 24.45 -21.26
C VAL A 1 15.35 23.71 -21.09
N LYS A 2 16.51 24.43 -21.10
CA LYS A 2 17.77 23.83 -20.65
C LYS A 2 17.57 23.46 -19.18
N ILE A 3 17.51 22.15 -18.88
CA ILE A 3 17.49 21.68 -17.49
C ILE A 3 18.90 21.95 -16.95
N ASP A 4 19.02 22.97 -16.12
CA ASP A 4 20.26 23.20 -15.37
C ASP A 4 20.33 22.10 -14.30
N VAL A 5 21.19 21.11 -14.53
CA VAL A 5 21.32 19.95 -13.64
C VAL A 5 22.03 20.43 -12.38
N ARG A 6 21.30 20.45 -11.26
CA ARG A 6 21.84 20.85 -9.97
C ARG A 6 22.99 19.93 -9.56
N PRO A 7 23.98 20.45 -8.84
CA PRO A 7 25.09 19.62 -8.36
C PRO A 7 24.63 18.35 -7.63
N GLU A 8 23.55 18.45 -6.85
CA GLU A 8 22.95 17.34 -6.09
C GLU A 8 22.29 16.28 -6.95
N ASP A 9 21.83 16.60 -8.18
CA ASP A 9 21.16 15.68 -9.10
C ASP A 9 22.12 15.10 -10.17
N ARG A 10 23.38 15.54 -10.22
CA ARG A 10 24.37 15.07 -11.22
C ARG A 10 24.55 13.55 -11.20
N ALA A 11 24.66 12.97 -10.01
CA ALA A 11 24.83 11.52 -9.86
C ALA A 11 23.64 10.73 -10.44
N LEU A 12 22.41 11.25 -10.32
CA LEU A 12 21.23 10.65 -10.95
C LEU A 12 21.33 10.69 -12.48
N HIS A 13 21.67 11.86 -13.04
CA HIS A 13 21.81 12.03 -14.48
C HIS A 13 22.91 11.16 -15.07
N ASP A 14 24.03 10.98 -14.35
CA ASP A 14 25.14 10.13 -14.77
C ASP A 14 24.75 8.65 -14.77
N ASP A 15 24.07 8.19 -13.71
CA ASP A 15 23.54 6.82 -13.67
C ASP A 15 22.52 6.56 -14.79
N MET A 16 21.60 7.48 -15.02
CA MET A 16 20.61 7.34 -16.09
C MET A 16 21.26 7.27 -17.49
N ARG A 17 22.26 8.12 -17.74
CA ARG A 17 23.02 8.10 -19.01
C ARG A 17 23.76 6.78 -19.19
N TYR A 18 24.40 6.29 -18.14
CA TYR A 18 25.12 5.02 -18.14
C TYR A 18 24.16 3.85 -18.42
N LEU A 19 23.07 3.73 -17.66
CA LEU A 19 22.09 2.65 -17.82
C LEU A 19 21.42 2.66 -19.19
N ALA A 20 21.08 3.84 -19.71
CA ALA A 20 20.53 4.00 -21.06
C ALA A 20 21.53 3.56 -22.14
N GLY A 21 22.81 3.89 -21.96
CA GLY A 21 23.89 3.47 -22.87
C GLY A 21 24.05 1.95 -22.90
N VAL A 22 24.05 1.31 -21.73
CA VAL A 22 24.13 -0.15 -21.62
C VAL A 22 22.91 -0.81 -22.27
N LEU A 23 21.71 -0.34 -21.96
CA LEU A 23 20.46 -0.85 -22.58
C LEU A 23 20.50 -0.71 -24.10
N GLY A 24 20.95 0.44 -24.63
CA GLY A 24 21.11 0.65 -26.07
C GLY A 24 22.09 -0.35 -26.71
N GLY A 25 23.20 -0.64 -26.04
CA GLY A 25 24.16 -1.68 -26.44
C GLY A 25 23.56 -3.08 -26.49
N VAL A 26 22.76 -3.44 -25.46
CA VAL A 26 22.05 -4.72 -25.39
C VAL A 26 21.02 -4.84 -26.53
N VAL A 27 20.19 -3.79 -26.75
CA VAL A 27 19.21 -3.76 -27.84
C VAL A 27 19.89 -3.95 -29.20
N ARG A 28 20.99 -3.21 -29.47
CA ARG A 28 21.74 -3.33 -30.74
C ARG A 28 22.29 -4.74 -30.95
N ARG A 29 22.82 -5.36 -29.89
CA ARG A 29 23.42 -6.69 -29.97
C ARG A 29 22.41 -7.81 -30.13
N LEU A 30 21.28 -7.75 -29.37
CA LEU A 30 20.32 -8.85 -29.32
C LEU A 30 19.15 -8.71 -30.29
N GLN A 31 18.78 -7.47 -30.71
CA GLN A 31 17.66 -7.22 -31.62
C GLN A 31 18.08 -6.62 -32.97
N GLY A 32 19.36 -6.29 -33.10
CA GLY A 32 19.91 -5.76 -34.32
C GLY A 32 19.83 -4.24 -34.48
N GLU A 33 20.55 -3.75 -35.49
CA GLU A 33 20.74 -2.33 -35.76
C GLU A 33 19.42 -1.62 -36.15
N ALA A 34 18.46 -2.33 -36.78
CA ALA A 34 17.20 -1.74 -37.23
C ALA A 34 16.34 -1.32 -35.99
N THR A 35 16.22 -2.19 -35.00
CA THR A 35 15.50 -1.89 -33.75
C THR A 35 16.18 -0.75 -33.00
N PHE A 36 17.50 -0.78 -32.85
CA PHE A 36 18.23 0.29 -32.17
C PHE A 36 18.01 1.65 -32.86
N ARG A 37 18.10 1.71 -34.21
CA ARG A 37 17.84 2.97 -34.96
C ARG A 37 16.40 3.47 -34.76
N ALA A 38 15.40 2.60 -34.79
CA ALA A 38 14.01 2.98 -34.55
C ALA A 38 13.80 3.57 -33.12
N VAL A 39 14.43 2.99 -32.11
CA VAL A 39 14.41 3.53 -30.75
C VAL A 39 15.05 4.90 -30.68
N GLU A 40 16.25 5.08 -31.26
CA GLU A 40 16.98 6.34 -31.22
C GLU A 40 16.28 7.44 -32.07
N GLU A 41 15.67 7.09 -33.20
CA GLU A 41 14.88 8.01 -34.01
C GLU A 41 13.71 8.55 -33.21
N LEU A 42 12.84 7.68 -32.69
CA LEU A 42 11.68 8.08 -31.89
C LEU A 42 12.07 8.88 -30.64
N ARG A 43 13.12 8.47 -29.94
CA ARG A 43 13.67 9.19 -28.79
C ARG A 43 14.12 10.61 -29.15
N THR A 44 14.80 10.75 -30.28
CA THR A 44 15.32 12.05 -30.72
C THR A 44 14.19 12.97 -31.17
N LEU A 45 13.26 12.48 -32.00
CA LEU A 45 12.09 13.22 -32.43
C LEU A 45 11.25 13.72 -31.25
N SER A 46 10.99 12.86 -30.26
CA SER A 46 10.22 13.24 -29.07
C SER A 46 10.94 14.28 -28.19
N ARG A 47 12.25 14.10 -28.01
CA ARG A 47 13.05 15.08 -27.27
C ARG A 47 13.06 16.45 -27.95
N ASP A 48 13.29 16.50 -29.25
CA ASP A 48 13.40 17.75 -30.04
C ASP A 48 12.06 18.47 -30.07
N ARG A 49 10.94 17.72 -30.19
CA ARG A 49 9.58 18.26 -30.04
C ARG A 49 9.38 18.90 -28.64
N ARG A 50 9.72 18.17 -27.56
CA ARG A 50 9.55 18.67 -26.21
C ARG A 50 10.43 19.88 -25.87
N ARG A 51 11.52 20.06 -26.57
CA ARG A 51 12.39 21.23 -26.44
C ARG A 51 11.94 22.42 -27.26
N GLY A 52 10.98 22.24 -28.16
CA GLY A 52 10.55 23.27 -29.11
C GLY A 52 11.67 23.64 -30.11
N GLU A 53 12.51 22.67 -30.50
CA GLU A 53 13.59 22.90 -31.47
C GLU A 53 12.99 23.33 -32.82
N PRO A 54 13.62 24.28 -33.53
CA PRO A 54 13.16 24.66 -34.84
C PRO A 54 13.09 23.48 -35.82
N GLY A 55 11.91 23.27 -36.44
CA GLY A 55 11.68 22.14 -37.34
C GLY A 55 11.37 20.81 -36.63
N ALA A 56 11.13 20.81 -35.33
CA ALA A 56 10.72 19.62 -34.60
C ALA A 56 9.40 19.03 -35.16
N PRO A 57 9.26 17.69 -35.20
CA PRO A 57 8.08 17.02 -35.74
C PRO A 57 6.83 17.27 -34.88
N THR A 58 5.67 17.24 -35.54
CA THR A 58 4.39 17.18 -34.82
C THR A 58 4.13 15.77 -34.28
N LEU A 59 3.20 15.63 -33.35
CA LEU A 59 2.76 14.30 -32.88
C LEU A 59 2.21 13.45 -34.02
N GLU A 60 1.53 14.08 -34.99
CA GLU A 60 0.95 13.43 -36.15
C GLU A 60 2.05 12.81 -37.02
N THR A 61 3.09 13.58 -37.35
CA THR A 61 4.26 13.09 -38.12
C THR A 61 4.96 11.95 -37.36
N MET A 62 5.05 12.02 -36.03
CA MET A 62 5.63 10.93 -35.24
C MET A 62 4.74 9.68 -35.24
N LEU A 63 3.41 9.84 -35.20
CA LEU A 63 2.47 8.72 -35.30
C LEU A 63 2.55 8.03 -36.65
N GLU A 64 2.65 8.79 -37.77
CA GLU A 64 2.87 8.22 -39.11
C GLU A 64 4.14 7.35 -39.16
N ARG A 65 5.22 7.78 -38.49
CA ARG A 65 6.45 6.98 -38.37
C ARG A 65 6.23 5.69 -37.58
N VAL A 66 5.47 5.75 -36.49
CA VAL A 66 5.12 4.58 -35.68
C VAL A 66 4.18 3.64 -36.45
N ASP A 67 3.19 4.17 -37.17
CA ASP A 67 2.26 3.40 -37.99
C ASP A 67 2.97 2.67 -39.13
N ALA A 68 4.07 3.22 -39.65
CA ALA A 68 4.90 2.60 -40.68
C ALA A 68 5.83 1.46 -40.15
N LEU A 69 5.99 1.33 -38.83
CA LEU A 69 6.84 0.28 -38.26
C LEU A 69 6.19 -1.11 -38.44
N PRO A 70 6.94 -2.10 -39.00
CA PRO A 70 6.51 -3.50 -38.94
C PRO A 70 6.27 -3.97 -37.51
N LEU A 71 5.35 -4.90 -37.32
CA LEU A 71 5.00 -5.42 -35.98
C LEU A 71 6.20 -6.04 -35.26
N GLU A 72 7.09 -6.69 -36.01
CA GLU A 72 8.33 -7.29 -35.54
C GLU A 72 9.32 -6.27 -34.95
N LEU A 73 9.22 -5.00 -35.37
CA LEU A 73 10.01 -3.90 -34.81
C LEU A 73 9.25 -3.13 -33.74
N ALA A 74 7.92 -2.94 -33.87
CA ALA A 74 7.13 -2.17 -32.93
C ALA A 74 7.16 -2.77 -31.51
N ALA A 75 7.08 -4.09 -31.37
CA ALA A 75 7.11 -4.77 -30.09
C ALA A 75 8.46 -4.63 -29.35
N PRO A 76 9.63 -4.90 -29.96
CA PRO A 76 10.93 -4.66 -29.32
C PRO A 76 11.19 -3.17 -29.01
N VAL A 77 10.72 -2.25 -29.84
CA VAL A 77 10.83 -0.80 -29.60
C VAL A 77 10.04 -0.40 -28.36
N ALA A 78 8.78 -0.86 -28.22
CA ALA A 78 7.96 -0.64 -27.01
C ALA A 78 8.67 -1.18 -25.77
N ARG A 79 9.27 -2.38 -25.87
CA ARG A 79 10.02 -3.01 -24.80
C ARG A 79 11.25 -2.19 -24.38
N ALA A 80 11.99 -1.64 -25.32
CA ALA A 80 13.15 -0.80 -25.01
C ALA A 80 12.77 0.42 -24.17
N PHE A 81 11.70 1.12 -24.53
CA PHE A 81 11.19 2.24 -23.73
C PHE A 81 10.64 1.81 -22.36
N THR A 82 9.97 0.66 -22.26
CA THR A 82 9.46 0.13 -20.99
C THR A 82 10.60 -0.21 -20.04
N LEU A 83 11.63 -0.91 -20.50
CA LEU A 83 12.81 -1.24 -19.69
C LEU A 83 13.64 0.00 -19.33
N PHE A 84 13.67 1.01 -20.19
CA PHE A 84 14.26 2.29 -19.85
C PHE A 84 13.60 2.92 -18.62
N PHE A 85 12.26 2.88 -18.51
CA PHE A 85 11.55 3.37 -17.32
C PHE A 85 11.81 2.52 -16.08
N PHE A 86 11.95 1.22 -16.22
CA PHE A 86 12.36 0.35 -15.14
C PHE A 86 13.73 0.77 -14.56
N LEU A 87 14.70 1.00 -15.44
CA LEU A 87 16.06 1.44 -15.08
C LEU A 87 16.07 2.85 -14.45
N ILE A 88 15.31 3.80 -15.03
CA ILE A 88 15.17 5.15 -14.43
C ILE A 88 14.58 5.08 -13.04
N ASN A 89 13.51 4.30 -12.85
CA ASN A 89 12.87 4.15 -11.55
C ASN A 89 13.86 3.60 -10.52
N THR A 90 14.71 2.65 -10.94
CA THR A 90 15.78 2.10 -10.10
C THR A 90 16.82 3.17 -9.74
N ALA A 91 17.30 3.94 -10.72
CA ALA A 91 18.26 5.02 -10.48
C ALA A 91 17.71 6.12 -9.55
N GLU A 92 16.44 6.49 -9.71
CA GLU A 92 15.80 7.47 -8.81
C GLU A 92 15.62 6.94 -7.38
N GLN A 93 15.33 5.65 -7.19
CA GLN A 93 15.30 5.02 -5.87
C GLN A 93 16.68 5.08 -5.20
N VAL A 94 17.72 4.71 -5.93
CA VAL A 94 19.12 4.80 -5.47
C VAL A 94 19.50 6.25 -5.12
N HIS A 95 19.12 7.21 -5.96
CA HIS A 95 19.37 8.62 -5.70
C HIS A 95 18.69 9.12 -4.41
N ARG A 96 17.46 8.67 -4.13
CA ARG A 96 16.77 8.98 -2.86
C ARG A 96 17.53 8.44 -1.65
N VAL A 97 18.09 7.23 -1.73
CA VAL A 97 18.94 6.65 -0.68
C VAL A 97 20.21 7.50 -0.49
N ARG A 98 20.89 7.86 -1.58
CA ARG A 98 22.09 8.72 -1.53
C ARG A 98 21.82 10.07 -0.89
N ARG A 99 20.72 10.71 -1.25
CA ARG A 99 20.33 12.01 -0.63
C ARG A 99 20.09 11.88 0.87
N ARG A 100 19.43 10.81 1.31
CA ARG A 100 19.27 10.54 2.75
C ARG A 100 20.61 10.41 3.45
N HIS A 101 21.52 9.60 2.92
CA HIS A 101 22.87 9.44 3.47
C HIS A 101 23.64 10.77 3.48
N ALA A 102 23.45 11.64 2.49
CA ALA A 102 24.08 12.96 2.47
C ALA A 102 23.60 13.84 3.63
N TYR A 103 22.30 13.85 3.95
CA TYR A 103 21.77 14.53 5.14
C TYR A 103 22.29 13.94 6.44
N GLU A 104 22.47 12.62 6.51
CA GLU A 104 22.98 11.95 7.73
C GLU A 104 24.49 12.17 7.94
N ARG A 105 25.28 12.34 6.87
CA ARG A 105 26.72 12.58 6.93
C ARG A 105 27.08 14.04 7.26
N ASP A 106 26.25 14.98 6.94
CA ASP A 106 26.49 16.41 7.20
C ASP A 106 25.88 16.81 8.57
N ALA A 107 26.72 16.79 9.59
CA ALA A 107 26.33 17.19 10.95
C ALA A 107 25.87 18.66 11.06
N THR A 108 26.18 19.50 10.07
CA THR A 108 25.83 20.94 10.04
C THR A 108 24.52 21.17 9.26
N ALA A 109 24.06 20.18 8.50
CA ALA A 109 22.83 20.30 7.74
C ALA A 109 21.60 20.38 8.67
N LYS A 110 20.61 21.19 8.26
CA LYS A 110 19.30 21.15 8.92
C LYS A 110 18.70 19.76 8.77
N PRO A 111 17.99 19.26 9.81
CA PRO A 111 17.35 17.96 9.72
C PRO A 111 16.45 17.87 8.49
N GLN A 112 16.45 16.70 7.85
CA GLN A 112 15.58 16.46 6.70
C GLN A 112 14.10 16.67 7.12
N PRO A 113 13.30 17.45 6.37
CA PRO A 113 11.88 17.61 6.68
C PRO A 113 11.16 16.26 6.82
N ALA A 114 10.27 16.16 7.79
CA ALA A 114 9.56 14.94 8.15
C ALA A 114 10.48 13.77 8.61
N SER A 115 11.71 14.03 9.08
CA SER A 115 12.50 13.08 9.86
C SER A 115 12.11 13.13 11.33
N PHE A 116 12.44 12.09 12.12
CA PHE A 116 12.20 12.08 13.56
C PHE A 116 12.88 13.26 14.25
N ARG A 117 14.15 13.52 13.92
CA ARG A 117 14.89 14.65 14.49
C ARG A 117 14.20 15.98 14.18
N TRP A 118 13.76 16.19 12.94
CA TRP A 118 13.04 17.40 12.54
C TRP A 118 11.73 17.58 13.32
N VAL A 119 10.96 16.52 13.53
CA VAL A 119 9.70 16.57 14.29
C VAL A 119 9.98 16.82 15.77
N PHE A 120 10.92 16.11 16.37
CA PHE A 120 11.23 16.28 17.79
C PHE A 120 11.83 17.65 18.11
N GLU A 121 12.72 18.19 17.26
CA GLU A 121 13.24 19.56 17.41
C GLU A 121 12.09 20.59 17.34
N ARG A 122 11.15 20.40 16.42
CA ARG A 122 9.96 21.26 16.30
C ARG A 122 9.08 21.19 17.55
N LEU A 123 8.72 19.99 18.01
CA LEU A 123 7.91 19.81 19.22
C LEU A 123 8.58 20.38 20.46
N HIS A 124 9.89 20.21 20.58
CA HIS A 124 10.66 20.79 21.68
C HIS A 124 10.65 22.34 21.63
N ALA A 125 10.79 22.94 20.45
CA ALA A 125 10.68 24.38 20.24
C ALA A 125 9.25 24.91 20.52
N GLU A 126 8.22 24.12 20.29
CA GLU A 126 6.82 24.41 20.66
C GLU A 126 6.51 24.16 22.15
N GLY A 127 7.53 23.85 22.97
CA GLY A 127 7.42 23.69 24.42
C GLY A 127 6.90 22.32 24.89
N LYS A 128 6.79 21.32 24.00
CA LYS A 128 6.39 19.96 24.39
C LYS A 128 7.53 19.27 25.14
N SER A 129 7.23 18.70 26.30
CA SER A 129 8.20 17.97 27.12
C SER A 129 8.47 16.56 26.59
N ALA A 130 9.57 15.95 27.04
CA ALA A 130 9.84 14.54 26.79
C ALA A 130 8.73 13.61 27.31
N ALA A 131 8.00 14.00 28.37
CA ALA A 131 6.91 13.23 28.91
C ALA A 131 5.69 13.28 28.00
N ASP A 132 5.32 14.46 27.46
CA ASP A 132 4.21 14.62 26.51
C ASP A 132 4.42 13.78 25.26
N VAL A 133 5.63 13.83 24.71
CA VAL A 133 5.97 13.04 23.51
C VAL A 133 5.97 11.54 23.81
N ARG A 134 6.46 11.10 24.97
CA ARG A 134 6.38 9.67 25.36
C ARG A 134 4.96 9.16 25.49
N GLU A 135 4.06 9.95 26.09
CA GLU A 135 2.67 9.58 26.27
C GLU A 135 1.98 9.34 24.91
N LEU A 136 2.20 10.26 23.95
CA LEU A 136 1.69 10.07 22.58
C LEU A 136 2.29 8.81 21.95
N LEU A 137 3.62 8.63 22.03
CA LEU A 137 4.32 7.51 21.39
C LEU A 137 3.95 6.15 21.99
N ARG A 138 3.53 6.11 23.26
CA ARG A 138 3.05 4.86 23.91
C ARG A 138 1.83 4.27 23.20
N GLY A 139 0.96 5.10 22.66
CA GLY A 139 -0.23 4.69 21.90
C GLY A 139 -0.01 4.59 20.40
N LEU A 140 1.19 4.96 19.90
CA LEU A 140 1.46 5.08 18.48
C LEU A 140 1.54 3.71 17.80
N GLU A 141 0.67 3.50 16.80
CA GLU A 141 0.69 2.34 15.93
C GLU A 141 0.48 2.77 14.48
N VAL A 142 1.40 2.31 13.60
CA VAL A 142 1.27 2.49 12.15
C VAL A 142 1.21 1.13 11.50
N ARG A 143 0.15 0.90 10.70
CA ARG A 143 -0.06 -0.37 10.00
C ARG A 143 -0.26 -0.14 8.51
N PRO A 144 0.80 -0.24 7.68
CA PRO A 144 0.63 -0.38 6.24
C PRO A 144 0.06 -1.75 5.91
N VAL A 145 -0.94 -1.78 5.02
CA VAL A 145 -1.62 -3.00 4.59
C VAL A 145 -1.35 -3.22 3.10
N LEU A 146 -0.63 -4.30 2.79
CA LEU A 146 -0.30 -4.65 1.41
C LEU A 146 -1.53 -5.23 0.71
N THR A 147 -1.84 -4.71 -0.47
CA THR A 147 -2.94 -5.22 -1.30
C THR A 147 -2.43 -5.74 -2.63
N ALA A 148 -3.04 -6.80 -3.15
CA ALA A 148 -2.83 -7.22 -4.53
C ALA A 148 -3.43 -6.17 -5.47
N HIS A 149 -2.69 -5.83 -6.54
CA HIS A 149 -3.14 -4.83 -7.49
C HIS A 149 -3.33 -5.46 -8.89
N PRO A 150 -4.47 -5.24 -9.55
CA PRO A 150 -4.75 -5.86 -10.84
C PRO A 150 -3.93 -5.28 -12.01
N THR A 151 -3.06 -4.32 -11.78
CA THR A 151 -2.24 -3.66 -12.82
C THR A 151 -0.74 -3.73 -12.54
N GLU A 152 -0.30 -4.40 -11.47
CA GLU A 152 1.11 -4.68 -11.23
C GLU A 152 1.32 -6.14 -10.87
N ALA A 153 1.86 -6.88 -11.82
CA ALA A 153 2.34 -8.25 -11.62
C ALA A 153 3.84 -8.34 -11.91
N THR A 154 4.62 -7.48 -11.25
CA THR A 154 6.07 -7.54 -11.39
C THR A 154 6.57 -8.92 -10.95
N ARG A 155 7.18 -9.66 -11.85
CA ARG A 155 7.72 -10.99 -11.54
C ARG A 155 8.80 -10.89 -10.47
N ARG A 156 8.86 -11.86 -9.55
CA ARG A 156 9.92 -11.93 -8.52
C ARG A 156 11.33 -11.82 -9.12
N THR A 157 11.54 -12.38 -10.31
CA THR A 157 12.80 -12.26 -11.05
C THR A 157 13.14 -10.80 -11.36
N LEU A 158 12.18 -9.99 -11.80
CA LEU A 158 12.39 -8.56 -12.07
C LEU A 158 12.66 -7.77 -10.79
N LEU A 159 11.95 -8.08 -9.69
CA LEU A 159 12.23 -7.48 -8.38
C LEU A 159 13.63 -7.83 -7.86
N ALA A 160 14.07 -9.08 -8.05
CA ALA A 160 15.42 -9.51 -7.70
C ALA A 160 16.49 -8.79 -8.55
N LEU A 161 16.27 -8.67 -9.86
CA LEU A 161 17.16 -7.90 -10.75
C LEU A 161 17.21 -6.43 -10.35
N GLN A 162 16.06 -5.83 -10.02
CA GLN A 162 16.01 -4.45 -9.53
C GLN A 162 16.83 -4.24 -8.25
N SER A 163 16.75 -5.19 -7.30
CA SER A 163 17.55 -5.15 -6.08
C SER A 163 19.06 -5.20 -6.38
N ARG A 164 19.48 -6.14 -7.24
CA ARG A 164 20.89 -6.28 -7.65
C ARG A 164 21.40 -5.03 -8.36
N LEU A 165 20.63 -4.49 -9.32
CA LEU A 165 20.95 -3.23 -10.01
C LEU A 165 21.07 -2.07 -9.02
N SER A 166 20.17 -1.97 -8.04
CA SER A 166 20.19 -0.92 -7.01
C SER A 166 21.44 -1.02 -6.13
N GLU A 167 21.76 -2.22 -5.65
CA GLU A 167 22.96 -2.47 -4.83
C GLU A 167 24.25 -2.17 -5.62
N ALA A 168 24.33 -2.59 -6.87
CA ALA A 168 25.46 -2.31 -7.74
C ALA A 168 25.64 -0.81 -7.99
N LEU A 169 24.55 -0.07 -8.25
CA LEU A 169 24.60 1.39 -8.41
C LEU A 169 25.02 2.12 -7.13
N ILE A 170 24.58 1.66 -5.95
CA ILE A 170 25.04 2.24 -4.67
C ILE A 170 26.54 2.05 -4.49
N LYS A 171 27.05 0.83 -4.73
CA LYS A 171 28.48 0.51 -4.60
C LYS A 171 29.33 1.24 -5.63
N ARG A 172 28.83 1.43 -6.85
CA ARG A 172 29.56 2.05 -7.98
C ARG A 172 30.12 3.44 -7.67
N GLN A 173 29.44 4.19 -6.82
CA GLN A 173 29.82 5.58 -6.52
C GLN A 173 31.09 5.69 -5.69
N GLU A 174 31.30 4.75 -4.77
CA GLU A 174 32.42 4.77 -3.80
C GLU A 174 33.54 3.80 -4.22
N ALA A 175 33.35 3.07 -5.34
CA ALA A 175 34.26 2.04 -5.81
C ALA A 175 35.54 2.61 -6.43
N SER A 176 36.68 1.93 -6.19
CA SER A 176 37.95 2.16 -6.91
C SER A 176 37.80 1.84 -8.40
N PRO A 177 38.69 2.31 -9.29
CA PRO A 177 38.57 2.03 -10.72
C PRO A 177 38.45 0.54 -11.08
N SER A 178 39.17 -0.34 -10.39
CA SER A 178 39.16 -1.78 -10.63
C SER A 178 37.86 -2.43 -10.12
N GLU A 179 37.38 -2.06 -8.95
CA GLU A 179 36.08 -2.51 -8.44
C GLU A 179 34.94 -2.01 -9.30
N ARG A 180 35.04 -0.77 -9.79
CA ARG A 180 34.05 -0.15 -10.65
C ARG A 180 33.88 -0.92 -11.97
N ALA A 181 34.94 -1.36 -12.58
CA ALA A 181 34.91 -2.19 -13.81
C ALA A 181 34.14 -3.52 -13.56
N LEU A 182 34.35 -4.15 -12.41
CA LEU A 182 33.64 -5.39 -12.04
C LEU A 182 32.14 -5.12 -11.77
N ILE A 183 31.83 -4.03 -11.09
CA ILE A 183 30.44 -3.61 -10.84
C ILE A 183 29.73 -3.29 -12.16
N GLU A 184 30.38 -2.60 -13.07
CA GLU A 184 29.84 -2.25 -14.40
C GLU A 184 29.58 -3.51 -15.23
N ALA A 185 30.47 -4.50 -15.22
CA ALA A 185 30.23 -5.79 -15.86
C ALA A 185 29.02 -6.53 -15.25
N THR A 186 28.81 -6.43 -13.95
CA THR A 186 27.61 -6.98 -13.29
C THR A 186 26.34 -6.26 -13.73
N LEU A 187 26.35 -4.91 -13.80
CA LEU A 187 25.23 -4.10 -14.27
C LEU A 187 24.89 -4.44 -15.75
N GLU A 188 25.88 -4.59 -16.61
CA GLU A 188 25.68 -4.99 -18.01
C GLU A 188 25.02 -6.37 -18.11
N THR A 189 25.49 -7.33 -17.31
CA THR A 189 24.91 -8.68 -17.23
C THR A 189 23.44 -8.63 -16.75
N ASP A 190 23.16 -7.87 -15.71
CA ASP A 190 21.81 -7.76 -15.17
C ASP A 190 20.85 -7.07 -16.15
N ILE A 191 21.29 -6.06 -16.90
CA ILE A 191 20.49 -5.40 -17.94
C ILE A 191 20.27 -6.34 -19.15
N GLU A 192 21.24 -7.17 -19.50
CA GLU A 192 21.05 -8.20 -20.51
C GLU A 192 20.02 -9.24 -20.07
N LEU A 193 20.11 -9.72 -18.84
CA LEU A 193 19.13 -10.64 -18.26
C LEU A 193 17.74 -10.00 -18.16
N LEU A 194 17.67 -8.72 -17.83
CA LEU A 194 16.43 -7.95 -17.81
C LEU A 194 15.79 -7.91 -19.21
N TRP A 195 16.60 -7.69 -20.26
CA TRP A 195 16.13 -7.74 -21.65
C TRP A 195 15.61 -9.13 -22.04
N LEU A 196 16.23 -10.19 -21.60
CA LEU A 196 15.87 -11.58 -21.91
C LEU A 196 14.73 -12.13 -21.05
N THR A 197 14.36 -11.43 -19.97
CA THR A 197 13.27 -11.84 -19.08
C THR A 197 11.94 -11.29 -19.59
N ASP A 198 10.95 -12.14 -19.81
CA ASP A 198 9.60 -11.71 -20.22
C ASP A 198 8.92 -10.95 -19.06
N GLU A 199 8.47 -9.71 -19.31
CA GLU A 199 7.76 -8.87 -18.34
C GLU A 199 6.25 -9.14 -18.31
N VAL A 200 5.69 -9.66 -19.40
CA VAL A 200 4.27 -9.99 -19.53
C VAL A 200 4.05 -11.44 -19.12
N ARG A 201 3.10 -11.69 -18.23
CA ARG A 201 2.75 -13.06 -17.84
C ARG A 201 1.86 -13.69 -18.91
N HIS A 202 2.15 -14.95 -19.27
CA HIS A 202 1.33 -15.74 -20.19
C HIS A 202 0.05 -16.23 -19.48
N ASP A 203 0.21 -16.65 -18.22
CA ASP A 203 -0.89 -17.17 -17.41
C ASP A 203 -1.32 -16.17 -16.35
N ARG A 204 -2.58 -16.21 -16.00
CA ARG A 204 -3.12 -15.41 -14.90
C ARG A 204 -2.47 -15.84 -13.59
N PRO A 205 -1.89 -14.90 -12.80
CA PRO A 205 -1.33 -15.25 -11.51
C PRO A 205 -2.42 -15.81 -10.60
N SER A 206 -2.10 -16.86 -9.86
CA SER A 206 -2.94 -17.34 -8.79
C SER A 206 -2.84 -16.41 -7.57
N VAL A 207 -3.82 -16.50 -6.67
CA VAL A 207 -3.75 -15.76 -5.39
C VAL A 207 -2.50 -16.15 -4.59
N LEU A 208 -2.04 -17.39 -4.68
CA LEU A 208 -0.82 -17.85 -3.99
C LEU A 208 0.47 -17.29 -4.62
N ASP A 209 0.47 -16.94 -5.90
CA ASP A 209 1.59 -16.18 -6.52
C ASP A 209 1.67 -14.76 -5.98
N GLU A 210 0.52 -14.13 -5.73
CA GLU A 210 0.43 -12.82 -5.09
C GLU A 210 0.91 -12.88 -3.63
N VAL A 211 0.53 -13.93 -2.89
CA VAL A 211 1.06 -14.21 -1.53
C VAL A 211 2.59 -14.35 -1.56
N GLY A 212 3.13 -15.09 -2.53
CA GLY A 212 4.57 -15.21 -2.72
C GLY A 212 5.27 -13.86 -2.94
N SER A 213 4.60 -12.93 -3.63
CA SER A 213 5.11 -11.56 -3.82
C SER A 213 5.06 -10.74 -2.52
N ALA A 214 4.00 -10.87 -1.71
CA ALA A 214 3.93 -10.23 -0.40
C ALA A 214 5.02 -10.75 0.56
N ILE A 215 5.27 -12.07 0.58
CA ILE A 215 6.34 -12.70 1.37
C ILE A 215 7.73 -12.16 1.00
N TYR A 216 7.99 -11.91 -0.28
CA TYR A 216 9.26 -11.33 -0.73
C TYR A 216 9.57 -9.97 -0.07
N TYR A 217 8.54 -9.11 0.11
CA TYR A 217 8.72 -7.85 0.84
C TYR A 217 8.90 -8.07 2.34
N LEU A 218 8.20 -9.04 2.94
CA LEU A 218 8.28 -9.34 4.36
C LEU A 218 9.70 -9.75 4.77
N GLU A 219 10.26 -10.75 4.08
CA GLU A 219 11.50 -11.43 4.48
C GLU A 219 12.72 -10.51 4.52
N ASP A 220 12.94 -9.71 3.48
CA ASP A 220 14.20 -8.98 3.32
C ASP A 220 14.11 -7.46 3.53
N ARG A 221 12.90 -6.90 3.49
CA ARG A 221 12.74 -5.44 3.44
C ARG A 221 11.98 -4.89 4.63
N LEU A 222 10.74 -5.33 4.81
CA LEU A 222 9.85 -4.73 5.80
C LEU A 222 10.32 -5.01 7.23
N VAL A 223 10.66 -6.26 7.54
CA VAL A 223 11.15 -6.64 8.89
C VAL A 223 12.45 -5.91 9.23
N ARG A 224 13.38 -5.78 8.30
CA ARG A 224 14.61 -5.00 8.52
C ARG A 224 14.30 -3.52 8.73
N ALA A 225 13.43 -2.96 7.91
CA ALA A 225 13.06 -1.56 7.99
C ALA A 225 12.30 -1.22 9.27
N THR A 226 11.41 -2.08 9.78
CA THR A 226 10.73 -1.85 11.07
C THR A 226 11.72 -1.82 12.22
N THR A 227 12.70 -2.73 12.26
CA THR A 227 13.74 -2.77 13.28
C THR A 227 14.63 -1.51 13.23
N ALA A 228 15.09 -1.14 12.04
CA ALA A 228 15.91 0.06 11.85
C ALA A 228 15.15 1.35 12.19
N THR A 229 13.87 1.43 11.83
CA THR A 229 13.04 2.60 12.15
C THR A 229 12.88 2.79 13.66
N ARG A 230 12.71 1.71 14.43
CA ARG A 230 12.66 1.76 15.91
C ARG A 230 13.96 2.31 16.50
N ALA A 231 15.10 1.80 16.05
CA ALA A 231 16.40 2.30 16.48
C ALA A 231 16.59 3.79 16.14
N ASN A 232 16.10 4.23 14.98
CA ASN A 232 16.21 5.62 14.54
C ASN A 232 15.34 6.57 15.38
N VAL A 233 14.12 6.17 15.75
CA VAL A 233 13.26 7.01 16.61
C VAL A 233 13.84 7.15 18.01
N GLU A 234 14.37 6.07 18.60
CA GLU A 234 15.03 6.12 19.91
C GLU A 234 16.25 7.02 19.90
N ARG A 235 17.10 6.90 18.88
CA ARG A 235 18.27 7.75 18.70
C ARG A 235 17.88 9.24 18.59
N ALA A 236 16.94 9.58 17.70
CA ALA A 236 16.49 10.95 17.50
C ALA A 236 15.86 11.54 18.78
N PHE A 237 15.08 10.74 19.52
CA PHE A 237 14.50 11.18 20.78
C PHE A 237 15.58 11.49 21.83
N ARG A 238 16.58 10.59 21.96
CA ARG A 238 17.72 10.80 22.89
C ARG A 238 18.55 12.02 22.51
N GLU A 239 18.80 12.25 21.23
CA GLU A 239 19.55 13.41 20.74
C GLU A 239 18.85 14.74 21.08
N VAL A 240 17.53 14.81 20.97
CA VAL A 240 16.77 16.06 21.19
C VAL A 240 16.43 16.28 22.67
N PHE A 241 15.95 15.24 23.37
CA PHE A 241 15.47 15.37 24.75
C PHE A 241 16.50 14.96 25.82
N GLY A 242 17.67 14.43 25.43
CA GLY A 242 18.72 13.99 26.34
C GLY A 242 18.34 12.78 27.23
N ARG A 243 17.31 12.03 26.87
CA ARG A 243 16.75 10.90 27.63
C ARG A 243 16.35 9.77 26.70
N ASP A 244 16.36 8.53 27.22
CA ASP A 244 15.86 7.38 26.49
C ASP A 244 14.34 7.47 26.25
N LEU A 245 13.87 6.96 25.13
CA LEU A 245 12.45 6.94 24.80
C LEU A 245 11.67 6.08 25.80
N GLY A 246 12.10 4.83 26.03
CA GLY A 246 11.54 3.93 27.04
C GLY A 246 10.08 3.51 26.82
N VAL A 247 9.54 3.73 25.59
CA VAL A 247 8.20 3.24 25.20
C VAL A 247 8.30 2.52 23.86
N PRO A 248 7.56 1.40 23.67
CA PRO A 248 7.58 0.66 22.42
C PRO A 248 6.84 1.44 21.31
N ILE A 249 7.44 1.48 20.11
CA ILE A 249 6.80 1.95 18.90
C ILE A 249 6.27 0.73 18.13
N ARG A 250 4.98 0.72 17.81
CA ARG A 250 4.38 -0.39 17.07
C ARG A 250 4.31 -0.06 15.58
N ILE A 251 5.01 -0.88 14.79
CA ILE A 251 4.90 -0.91 13.34
C ILE A 251 4.47 -2.33 13.00
N SER A 252 3.16 -2.55 12.89
CA SER A 252 2.59 -3.82 12.47
C SER A 252 2.43 -3.85 10.95
N LEU A 253 2.43 -5.03 10.37
CA LEU A 253 2.33 -5.22 8.92
C LEU A 253 1.02 -5.92 8.61
N GLY A 254 0.18 -5.32 7.76
CA GLY A 254 -1.07 -5.91 7.32
C GLY A 254 -1.03 -6.40 5.88
N SER A 255 -1.96 -7.27 5.51
CA SER A 255 -2.16 -7.73 4.14
C SER A 255 -3.63 -8.03 3.83
N TRP A 256 -4.03 -7.82 2.57
CA TRP A 256 -5.30 -8.29 2.01
C TRP A 256 -5.10 -9.48 1.08
N VAL A 257 -3.85 -9.83 0.77
CA VAL A 257 -3.51 -10.87 -0.21
C VAL A 257 -3.88 -12.25 0.34
N GLY A 258 -4.90 -12.85 -0.23
CA GLY A 258 -5.49 -14.10 0.26
C GLY A 258 -6.64 -13.93 1.25
N GLY A 259 -7.02 -12.69 1.61
CA GLY A 259 -8.12 -12.37 2.54
C GLY A 259 -9.29 -11.61 1.89
N ASP A 260 -9.06 -10.93 0.78
CA ASP A 260 -10.06 -10.10 0.09
C ASP A 260 -10.91 -10.93 -0.88
N ARG A 261 -12.14 -11.23 -0.47
CA ARG A 261 -13.13 -12.02 -1.24
C ARG A 261 -14.09 -11.18 -2.03
N ASP A 262 -14.24 -9.90 -1.70
CA ASP A 262 -15.18 -9.01 -2.37
C ASP A 262 -14.95 -9.01 -3.88
N GLY A 263 -15.84 -9.77 -4.58
CA GLY A 263 -15.78 -9.98 -6.02
C GLY A 263 -14.51 -10.66 -6.53
N ASN A 264 -13.83 -11.48 -5.71
CA ASN A 264 -12.75 -12.36 -6.12
C ASN A 264 -13.08 -13.84 -5.79
N PRO A 265 -13.66 -14.59 -6.73
CA PRO A 265 -14.08 -15.97 -6.49
C PRO A 265 -12.92 -16.93 -6.21
N TYR A 266 -11.69 -16.54 -6.51
CA TYR A 266 -10.49 -17.37 -6.34
C TYR A 266 -9.92 -17.31 -4.89
N VAL A 267 -10.43 -16.41 -4.03
CA VAL A 267 -10.08 -16.38 -2.61
C VAL A 267 -11.03 -17.27 -1.84
N THR A 268 -10.67 -18.54 -1.71
CA THR A 268 -11.44 -19.52 -0.94
C THR A 268 -10.93 -19.64 0.49
N PRO A 269 -11.67 -20.29 1.41
CA PRO A 269 -11.19 -20.57 2.77
C PRO A 269 -9.84 -21.29 2.81
N GLU A 270 -9.62 -22.27 1.93
CA GLU A 270 -8.37 -23.02 1.81
C GLU A 270 -7.21 -22.14 1.36
N ILE A 271 -7.46 -21.27 0.37
CA ILE A 271 -6.45 -20.30 -0.11
C ILE A 271 -6.07 -19.32 0.99
N THR A 272 -7.04 -18.86 1.78
CA THR A 272 -6.78 -17.98 2.94
C THR A 272 -5.90 -18.68 3.98
N LEU A 273 -6.20 -19.91 4.31
CA LEU A 273 -5.40 -20.68 5.27
C LEU A 273 -3.99 -20.96 4.74
N ALA A 274 -3.87 -21.32 3.46
CA ALA A 274 -2.57 -21.52 2.81
C ALA A 274 -1.74 -20.20 2.79
N ALA A 275 -2.38 -19.05 2.53
CA ALA A 275 -1.72 -17.74 2.57
C ALA A 275 -1.13 -17.45 3.96
N LEU A 276 -1.90 -17.65 5.02
CA LEU A 276 -1.47 -17.47 6.41
C LEU A 276 -0.34 -18.43 6.80
N ARG A 277 -0.48 -19.72 6.50
CA ARG A 277 0.54 -20.74 6.79
C ARG A 277 1.86 -20.45 6.08
N ARG A 278 1.82 -20.09 4.77
CA ARG A 278 3.03 -19.77 3.99
C ARG A 278 3.72 -18.53 4.51
N THR A 279 2.96 -17.50 4.90
CA THR A 279 3.52 -16.27 5.48
C THR A 279 4.17 -16.56 6.83
N GLY A 280 3.50 -17.30 7.72
CA GLY A 280 4.05 -17.71 9.00
C GLY A 280 5.30 -18.59 8.86
N HIS A 281 5.28 -19.56 7.95
CA HIS A 281 6.45 -20.40 7.65
C HIS A 281 7.65 -19.58 7.18
N ALA A 282 7.43 -18.56 6.35
CA ALA A 282 8.49 -17.66 5.86
C ALA A 282 9.05 -16.79 6.99
N LEU A 283 8.18 -16.21 7.85
CA LEU A 283 8.62 -15.43 9.01
C LEU A 283 9.43 -16.27 9.99
N LEU A 284 8.99 -17.47 10.28
CA LEU A 284 9.72 -18.40 11.17
C LEU A 284 11.08 -18.78 10.57
N ALA A 285 11.22 -18.87 9.24
CA ALA A 285 12.52 -19.04 8.60
C ALA A 285 13.45 -17.84 8.86
N LEU A 286 12.90 -16.62 8.87
CA LEU A 286 13.66 -15.43 9.23
C LEU A 286 14.07 -15.46 10.70
N TYR A 287 13.17 -15.82 11.63
CA TYR A 287 13.50 -15.99 13.04
C TYR A 287 14.57 -17.05 13.25
N ARG A 288 14.48 -18.17 12.52
CA ARG A 288 15.49 -19.22 12.57
C ARG A 288 16.88 -18.68 12.19
N ARG A 289 17.00 -17.97 11.07
CA ARG A 289 18.26 -17.33 10.67
C ARG A 289 18.80 -16.37 11.74
N ARG A 290 17.90 -15.58 12.35
CA ARG A 290 18.28 -14.64 13.41
C ARG A 290 18.82 -15.36 14.65
N VAL A 291 18.19 -16.48 15.04
CA VAL A 291 18.68 -17.32 16.16
C VAL A 291 20.01 -17.97 15.80
N ASP A 292 20.25 -18.42 14.56
CA ASP A 292 21.52 -18.95 14.09
C ASP A 292 22.66 -17.91 14.17
N GLU A 293 22.38 -16.64 13.83
CA GLU A 293 23.31 -15.53 14.04
C GLU A 293 23.63 -15.33 15.52
N LEU A 294 22.63 -15.41 16.40
CA LEU A 294 22.82 -15.31 17.85
C LEU A 294 23.62 -16.49 18.43
N ILE A 295 23.40 -17.73 17.95
CA ILE A 295 24.19 -18.90 18.31
C ILE A 295 25.68 -18.67 18.00
N THR A 296 25.98 -18.02 16.91
CA THR A 296 27.36 -17.70 16.50
C THR A 296 27.96 -16.57 17.33
N THR A 297 27.16 -15.56 17.66
CA THR A 297 27.61 -14.28 18.26
C THR A 297 27.67 -14.40 19.80
N LEU A 298 26.70 -15.07 20.45
CA LEU A 298 26.56 -15.13 21.91
C LEU A 298 27.21 -16.41 22.48
N SER A 299 28.47 -16.64 22.16
CA SER A 299 29.30 -17.69 22.76
C SER A 299 29.82 -17.20 24.11
N VAL A 300 28.90 -16.96 25.07
CA VAL A 300 29.23 -16.44 26.40
C VAL A 300 29.46 -17.62 27.37
N SER A 301 30.67 -17.65 27.94
CA SER A 301 31.07 -18.69 28.89
C SER A 301 30.56 -18.40 30.31
N ASP A 302 29.98 -19.39 30.97
CA ASP A 302 29.52 -19.31 32.36
C ASP A 302 30.68 -19.25 33.37
N ARG A 303 31.92 -19.46 32.92
CA ARG A 303 33.15 -19.24 33.69
C ARG A 303 33.52 -17.76 33.77
N LEU A 304 33.08 -16.93 32.82
CA LEU A 304 33.37 -15.51 32.76
C LEU A 304 32.18 -14.67 33.18
N ALA A 305 30.96 -15.13 32.88
CA ALA A 305 29.71 -14.42 33.14
C ALA A 305 28.65 -15.46 33.61
N PRO A 306 28.15 -15.37 34.84
CA PRO A 306 27.26 -16.38 35.37
C PRO A 306 25.94 -16.44 34.66
N ALA A 307 25.48 -17.66 34.34
CA ALA A 307 24.12 -17.91 33.88
C ALA A 307 23.13 -17.78 35.03
N THR A 308 21.93 -17.23 34.77
CA THR A 308 20.85 -17.15 35.76
C THR A 308 20.35 -18.57 36.11
N GLU A 309 19.80 -18.74 37.32
CA GLU A 309 19.18 -19.99 37.74
C GLU A 309 17.96 -20.33 36.84
N ALA A 310 17.18 -19.32 36.48
CA ALA A 310 16.03 -19.48 35.56
C ALA A 310 16.47 -20.03 34.17
N LEU A 311 17.59 -19.56 33.64
CA LEU A 311 18.14 -20.11 32.38
C LEU A 311 18.54 -21.56 32.54
N ARG A 312 19.21 -21.90 33.63
CA ARG A 312 19.63 -23.32 33.94
C ARG A 312 18.44 -24.25 34.10
N ALA A 313 17.39 -23.81 34.80
CA ALA A 313 16.14 -24.57 34.95
C ALA A 313 15.45 -24.79 33.60
N SER A 314 15.41 -23.76 32.75
CA SER A 314 14.85 -23.86 31.40
C SER A 314 15.61 -24.86 30.51
N LEU A 315 16.95 -24.91 30.61
CA LEU A 315 17.78 -25.89 29.88
C LEU A 315 17.47 -27.33 30.27
N GLU A 316 17.17 -27.63 31.56
CA GLU A 316 16.74 -28.97 32.00
C GLU A 316 15.37 -29.34 31.40
N THR A 317 14.46 -28.38 31.24
CA THR A 317 13.18 -28.59 30.54
C THR A 317 13.42 -28.89 29.05
N ASP A 318 14.23 -28.06 28.38
CA ASP A 318 14.56 -28.20 26.96
C ASP A 318 15.23 -29.55 26.64
N LYS A 319 16.07 -30.02 27.52
CA LYS A 319 16.72 -31.37 27.45
C LYS A 319 15.71 -32.51 27.38
N LEU A 320 14.61 -32.39 28.14
CA LEU A 320 13.54 -33.39 28.13
C LEU A 320 12.70 -33.30 26.86
N LEU A 321 12.48 -32.06 26.35
CA LEU A 321 11.70 -31.83 25.14
C LEU A 321 12.44 -32.26 23.86
N LEU A 322 13.75 -32.02 23.79
CA LEU A 322 14.59 -32.22 22.61
C LEU A 322 15.87 -33.00 22.93
N PRO A 323 15.78 -34.28 23.41
CA PRO A 323 16.92 -35.04 23.90
C PRO A 323 18.02 -35.25 22.83
N ALA A 324 17.65 -35.39 21.57
CA ALA A 324 18.63 -35.56 20.49
C ALA A 324 19.51 -34.30 20.31
N LEU A 325 18.93 -33.10 20.43
CA LEU A 325 19.70 -31.85 20.37
C LEU A 325 20.60 -31.68 21.59
N TRP A 326 20.13 -32.11 22.76
CA TRP A 326 20.98 -32.14 23.94
C TRP A 326 22.22 -33.03 23.77
N GLU A 327 22.04 -34.29 23.35
CA GLU A 327 23.15 -35.22 23.15
C GLU A 327 24.17 -34.71 22.11
N ALA A 328 23.69 -34.09 21.03
CA ALA A 328 24.55 -33.54 19.99
C ALA A 328 25.39 -32.33 20.45
N ASN A 329 24.90 -31.54 21.43
CA ASN A 329 25.49 -30.22 21.77
C ASN A 329 26.06 -30.14 23.20
N ARG A 330 25.66 -31.01 24.15
CA ARG A 330 26.03 -30.93 25.57
C ARG A 330 27.54 -30.90 25.87
N ARG A 331 28.36 -31.57 25.06
CA ARG A 331 29.83 -31.55 25.22
C ARG A 331 30.42 -30.26 24.64
N ARG A 332 29.98 -29.87 23.47
CA ARG A 332 30.50 -28.70 22.75
C ARG A 332 30.15 -27.40 23.47
N ASN A 333 28.95 -27.29 24.04
CA ASN A 333 28.43 -26.09 24.70
C ASN A 333 28.42 -26.25 26.24
N ALA A 334 29.27 -27.11 26.82
CA ALA A 334 29.28 -27.42 28.27
C ALA A 334 29.40 -26.18 29.15
N HIS A 335 30.07 -25.15 28.71
CA HIS A 335 30.26 -23.88 29.41
C HIS A 335 29.62 -22.67 28.69
N GLU A 336 28.71 -22.89 27.75
CA GLU A 336 28.05 -21.88 26.96
C GLU A 336 26.52 -22.01 27.05
N PRO A 337 25.91 -21.75 28.23
CA PRO A 337 24.49 -22.00 28.46
C PRO A 337 23.57 -21.14 27.59
N LEU A 338 23.96 -19.88 27.24
CA LEU A 338 23.21 -19.05 26.31
C LEU A 338 23.18 -19.67 24.90
N ARG A 339 24.33 -20.14 24.43
CA ARG A 339 24.42 -20.79 23.11
C ARG A 339 23.59 -22.07 23.05
N LEU A 340 23.59 -22.84 24.14
CA LEU A 340 22.79 -24.06 24.25
C LEU A 340 21.30 -23.72 24.22
N LYS A 341 20.84 -22.69 24.97
CA LYS A 341 19.44 -22.21 24.93
C LYS A 341 19.02 -21.78 23.53
N LEU A 342 19.84 -20.99 22.88
CA LEU A 342 19.58 -20.57 21.48
C LEU A 342 19.52 -21.76 20.51
N THR A 343 20.34 -22.81 20.73
CA THR A 343 20.28 -24.06 19.95
C THR A 343 18.93 -24.77 20.12
N PHE A 344 18.40 -24.83 21.34
CA PHE A 344 17.05 -25.34 21.59
C PHE A 344 15.96 -24.48 20.95
N MET A 345 16.06 -23.16 21.08
CA MET A 345 15.12 -22.24 20.44
C MET A 345 15.09 -22.44 18.91
N ALA A 346 16.26 -22.61 18.28
CA ALA A 346 16.37 -22.91 16.86
C ALA A 346 15.66 -24.24 16.50
N GLY A 347 15.83 -25.27 17.30
CA GLY A 347 15.15 -26.58 17.15
C GLY A 347 13.63 -26.44 17.28
N ARG A 348 13.15 -25.69 18.27
CA ARG A 348 11.72 -25.45 18.51
C ARG A 348 11.06 -24.66 17.35
N ILE A 349 11.76 -23.68 16.79
CA ILE A 349 11.29 -22.93 15.61
C ILE A 349 11.19 -23.89 14.41
N GLU A 350 12.19 -24.75 14.18
CA GLU A 350 12.17 -25.68 13.05
C GLU A 350 11.08 -26.75 13.20
N ALA A 351 10.82 -27.20 14.43
CA ALA A 351 9.71 -28.11 14.72
C ALA A 351 8.35 -27.48 14.36
N LEU A 352 8.13 -26.19 14.73
CA LEU A 352 6.90 -25.47 14.36
C LEU A 352 6.81 -25.27 12.85
N ARG A 353 7.91 -24.93 12.17
CA ARG A 353 7.94 -24.81 10.71
C ARG A 353 7.53 -26.12 10.02
N SER A 354 8.02 -27.24 10.53
CA SER A 354 7.68 -28.57 10.03
C SER A 354 6.20 -28.89 10.24
N GLU A 355 5.63 -28.55 11.40
CA GLU A 355 4.17 -28.68 11.65
C GLU A 355 3.34 -27.85 10.64
N ILE A 356 3.69 -26.58 10.42
CA ILE A 356 2.98 -25.71 9.48
C ILE A 356 3.07 -26.27 8.06
N ALA A 357 4.24 -26.70 7.62
CA ALA A 357 4.43 -27.29 6.30
C ALA A 357 3.64 -28.60 6.11
N SER A 358 3.59 -29.46 7.13
CA SER A 358 2.80 -30.70 7.08
C SER A 358 1.30 -30.43 6.98
N ARG A 359 0.80 -29.42 7.71
CA ARG A 359 -0.61 -28.98 7.64
C ARG A 359 -0.94 -28.37 6.28
N ASP A 360 -0.05 -27.54 5.69
CA ASP A 360 -0.26 -26.96 4.35
C ASP A 360 -0.26 -28.06 3.28
N ALA A 361 0.48 -29.14 3.48
CA ALA A 361 0.48 -30.33 2.62
C ALA A 361 -0.70 -31.29 2.86
N GLY A 362 -1.63 -30.98 3.77
CA GLY A 362 -2.77 -31.83 4.10
C GLY A 362 -2.43 -33.10 4.89
N ARG A 363 -1.26 -33.14 5.54
CA ARG A 363 -0.75 -34.25 6.34
C ARG A 363 -0.32 -33.76 7.72
N PRO A 364 -1.26 -33.32 8.58
CA PRO A 364 -0.92 -32.69 9.84
C PRO A 364 -0.13 -33.65 10.76
N GLU A 365 1.06 -33.25 11.13
CA GLU A 365 1.93 -33.91 12.09
C GLU A 365 2.15 -33.01 13.29
N VAL A 366 2.22 -33.59 14.49
CA VAL A 366 2.63 -32.88 15.71
C VAL A 366 4.10 -33.20 15.95
N VAL A 367 4.95 -32.15 15.91
CA VAL A 367 6.40 -32.33 16.12
C VAL A 367 6.74 -31.97 17.56
N PRO A 368 7.35 -32.90 18.33
CA PRO A 368 7.73 -32.62 19.71
C PRO A 368 8.63 -31.40 19.85
N GLY A 369 8.34 -30.56 20.85
CA GLY A 369 9.13 -29.39 21.14
C GLY A 369 8.78 -28.13 20.31
N ALA A 370 7.83 -28.20 19.35
CA ALA A 370 7.35 -27.02 18.63
C ALA A 370 6.80 -25.96 19.60
N TYR A 371 7.06 -24.69 19.32
CA TYR A 371 6.43 -23.57 20.02
C TYR A 371 4.92 -23.59 19.85
N ARG A 372 4.16 -23.31 20.89
CA ARG A 372 2.69 -23.23 20.86
C ARG A 372 2.17 -21.81 20.61
N GLY A 373 3.02 -20.81 20.82
CA GLY A 373 2.70 -19.42 20.58
C GLY A 373 3.93 -18.53 20.69
N ALA A 374 3.84 -17.33 20.12
CA ALA A 374 4.94 -16.37 20.12
C ALA A 374 5.38 -15.95 21.54
N ALA A 375 4.46 -15.97 22.50
CA ALA A 375 4.77 -15.68 23.90
C ALA A 375 5.83 -16.63 24.51
N GLU A 376 5.86 -17.90 24.11
CA GLU A 376 6.91 -18.82 24.55
C GLU A 376 8.29 -18.44 24.01
N LEU A 377 8.37 -18.02 22.74
CA LEU A 377 9.63 -17.55 22.15
C LEU A 377 10.08 -16.25 22.82
N VAL A 378 9.16 -15.32 23.11
CA VAL A 378 9.47 -14.10 23.87
C VAL A 378 9.96 -14.43 25.28
N ALA A 379 9.36 -15.41 25.95
CA ALA A 379 9.81 -15.85 27.26
C ALA A 379 11.24 -16.45 27.21
N ASP A 380 11.53 -17.28 26.22
CA ASP A 380 12.87 -17.83 26.01
C ASP A 380 13.92 -16.73 25.73
N LEU A 381 13.60 -15.76 24.88
CA LEU A 381 14.44 -14.57 24.65
C LEU A 381 14.59 -13.72 25.93
N GLY A 382 13.56 -13.67 26.78
CA GLY A 382 13.59 -13.04 28.09
C GLY A 382 14.65 -13.65 29.02
N LEU A 383 14.80 -14.99 29.02
CA LEU A 383 15.85 -15.66 29.80
C LEU A 383 17.26 -15.31 29.32
N VAL A 384 17.43 -15.16 27.99
CA VAL A 384 18.70 -14.69 27.41
C VAL A 384 18.95 -13.22 27.82
N ARG A 385 17.94 -12.36 27.73
CA ARG A 385 17.98 -10.95 28.17
C ARG A 385 18.43 -10.83 29.64
N GLU A 386 17.77 -11.53 30.55
CA GLU A 386 18.04 -11.47 31.98
C GLU A 386 19.46 -11.95 32.31
N THR A 387 19.94 -12.98 31.61
CA THR A 387 21.31 -13.46 31.77
C THR A 387 22.33 -12.42 31.32
N LEU A 388 22.08 -11.67 30.23
CA LEU A 388 22.93 -10.58 29.78
C LEU A 388 22.91 -9.40 30.76
N ILE A 389 21.78 -9.09 31.40
CA ILE A 389 21.66 -8.05 32.44
C ILE A 389 22.55 -8.45 33.65
N VAL A 390 22.41 -9.67 34.18
CA VAL A 390 23.23 -10.15 35.31
C VAL A 390 24.73 -10.14 34.94
N SER A 391 25.04 -10.43 33.70
CA SER A 391 26.41 -10.39 33.17
C SER A 391 26.90 -8.96 32.84
N ARG A 392 26.10 -7.91 33.04
CA ARG A 392 26.39 -6.52 32.71
C ARG A 392 26.75 -6.31 31.21
N ALA A 393 26.20 -7.16 30.35
CA ALA A 393 26.43 -7.14 28.92
C ALA A 393 25.36 -6.28 28.19
N ASP A 394 25.10 -5.05 28.67
CA ASP A 394 24.03 -4.17 28.21
C ASP A 394 24.11 -3.89 26.71
N ARG A 395 25.31 -3.68 26.16
CA ARG A 395 25.47 -3.44 24.71
C ARG A 395 25.00 -4.62 23.85
N ALA A 396 25.33 -5.85 24.26
CA ALA A 396 24.87 -7.06 23.57
C ALA A 396 23.34 -7.22 23.69
N ARG A 397 22.79 -6.97 24.87
CA ARG A 397 21.35 -6.99 25.13
C ARG A 397 20.61 -6.01 24.20
N GLU A 398 21.01 -4.73 24.22
CA GLU A 398 20.38 -3.63 23.46
C GLU A 398 20.51 -3.83 21.96
N ALA A 399 21.65 -4.30 21.47
CA ALA A 399 21.89 -4.44 20.03
C ALA A 399 21.28 -5.74 19.44
N LEU A 400 21.22 -6.83 20.21
CA LEU A 400 20.90 -8.15 19.66
C LEU A 400 19.55 -8.70 20.13
N ILE A 401 19.19 -8.50 21.40
CA ILE A 401 18.04 -9.19 22.00
C ILE A 401 16.79 -8.30 22.02
N GLU A 402 16.87 -7.06 22.50
CA GLU A 402 15.71 -6.19 22.58
C GLU A 402 15.02 -5.95 21.21
N PRO A 403 15.75 -5.75 20.09
CA PRO A 403 15.14 -5.63 18.79
C PRO A 403 14.44 -6.91 18.33
N PHE A 404 14.95 -8.08 18.72
CA PHE A 404 14.34 -9.36 18.35
C PHE A 404 13.10 -9.65 19.19
N ILE A 405 13.12 -9.38 20.49
CA ILE A 405 11.92 -9.45 21.35
C ILE A 405 10.82 -8.54 20.77
N ALA A 406 11.12 -7.28 20.52
CA ALA A 406 10.18 -6.32 19.98
C ALA A 406 9.62 -6.74 18.60
N LEU A 407 10.42 -7.42 17.78
CA LEU A 407 9.97 -7.97 16.51
C LEU A 407 8.95 -9.10 16.72
N VAL A 408 9.27 -10.08 17.59
CA VAL A 408 8.40 -11.23 17.87
C VAL A 408 7.08 -10.78 18.54
N GLU A 409 7.13 -9.81 19.45
CA GLU A 409 5.94 -9.26 20.12
C GLU A 409 4.95 -8.60 19.14
N VAL A 410 5.44 -7.98 18.06
CA VAL A 410 4.60 -7.30 17.09
C VAL A 410 4.17 -8.19 15.94
N GLN A 411 5.08 -9.01 15.39
CA GLN A 411 4.79 -9.83 14.21
C GLN A 411 4.33 -11.26 14.55
N GLY A 412 4.40 -11.66 15.82
CA GLY A 412 3.98 -13.00 16.26
C GLY A 412 4.65 -14.12 15.46
N PHE A 413 3.86 -15.12 15.06
CA PHE A 413 4.25 -16.18 14.13
C PHE A 413 3.58 -16.07 12.77
N HIS A 414 2.73 -15.05 12.55
CA HIS A 414 1.92 -14.88 11.36
C HIS A 414 2.54 -13.92 10.30
N GLY A 415 3.32 -12.95 10.70
CA GLY A 415 4.02 -12.02 9.83
C GLY A 415 3.17 -10.84 9.35
N TYR A 416 2.08 -11.10 8.64
CA TYR A 416 1.07 -10.12 8.29
C TYR A 416 -0.21 -10.37 9.08
N ASP A 417 -0.77 -9.31 9.66
CA ASP A 417 -2.16 -9.32 10.12
C ASP A 417 -3.03 -9.36 8.86
N LEU A 418 -3.66 -10.52 8.57
CA LEU A 418 -4.47 -10.68 7.38
C LEU A 418 -5.89 -10.15 7.64
N ASP A 419 -6.27 -9.10 6.91
CA ASP A 419 -7.64 -8.64 6.89
C ASP A 419 -8.47 -9.52 5.95
N LEU A 420 -9.60 -10.01 6.42
CA LEU A 420 -10.59 -10.67 5.58
C LEU A 420 -11.68 -9.68 5.20
N ARG A 421 -12.14 -9.72 3.94
CA ARG A 421 -13.17 -8.81 3.45
C ARG A 421 -14.20 -9.55 2.61
N GLU A 422 -15.49 -9.23 2.84
CA GLU A 422 -16.60 -9.75 2.05
C GLU A 422 -17.75 -8.73 2.01
N ASP A 423 -18.64 -8.87 1.02
CA ASP A 423 -19.81 -8.02 0.80
C ASP A 423 -20.91 -8.27 1.85
N ALA A 424 -21.55 -7.21 2.36
CA ALA A 424 -22.64 -7.30 3.34
C ALA A 424 -23.81 -8.18 2.88
N GLU A 425 -24.10 -8.22 1.59
CA GLU A 425 -25.19 -9.03 1.04
C GLU A 425 -24.86 -10.54 1.11
N ALA A 426 -23.56 -10.92 1.01
CA ALA A 426 -23.14 -12.32 1.18
C ALA A 426 -23.48 -12.83 2.60
N HIS A 427 -23.25 -12.01 3.62
CA HIS A 427 -23.60 -12.34 5.02
C HIS A 427 -25.12 -12.47 5.20
N THR A 428 -25.88 -11.56 4.58
CA THR A 428 -27.35 -11.59 4.61
C THR A 428 -27.88 -12.90 4.01
N ARG A 429 -27.37 -13.32 2.84
CA ARG A 429 -27.77 -14.58 2.19
C ARG A 429 -27.34 -15.80 3.02
N ALA A 430 -26.10 -15.83 3.52
CA ALA A 430 -25.62 -16.95 4.33
C ALA A 430 -26.43 -17.13 5.61
N LEU A 431 -26.76 -16.02 6.29
CA LEU A 431 -27.54 -16.08 7.50
C LEU A 431 -29.02 -16.46 7.25
N ALA A 432 -29.58 -16.05 6.12
CA ALA A 432 -30.91 -16.48 5.71
C ALA A 432 -30.97 -18.00 5.47
N ALA A 433 -29.98 -18.57 4.76
CA ALA A 433 -29.87 -20.02 4.57
C ALA A 433 -29.68 -20.79 5.89
N ILE A 434 -28.91 -20.23 6.84
CA ILE A 434 -28.75 -20.81 8.19
C ILE A 434 -30.08 -20.78 8.95
N ALA A 435 -30.81 -19.65 8.91
CA ALA A 435 -32.10 -19.53 9.57
C ALA A 435 -33.13 -20.51 8.98
N GLU A 436 -33.17 -20.66 7.66
CA GLU A 436 -34.01 -21.62 6.98
C GLU A 436 -33.71 -23.07 7.40
N SER A 437 -32.38 -23.42 7.45
CA SER A 437 -31.98 -24.78 7.86
C SER A 437 -32.29 -25.07 9.33
N ALA A 438 -32.40 -24.01 10.17
CA ALA A 438 -32.74 -24.08 11.59
C ALA A 438 -34.29 -24.00 11.83
N GLU A 439 -35.07 -23.94 10.78
CA GLU A 439 -36.53 -23.70 10.85
C GLU A 439 -36.90 -22.44 11.64
N CYS A 440 -36.06 -21.43 11.60
CA CYS A 440 -36.24 -20.16 12.26
C CYS A 440 -36.82 -19.09 11.32
N ALA A 441 -37.52 -18.10 11.87
CA ALA A 441 -37.88 -16.91 11.12
C ALA A 441 -36.63 -16.12 10.65
N VAL A 442 -36.80 -15.29 9.62
CA VAL A 442 -35.76 -14.38 9.16
C VAL A 442 -35.21 -13.57 10.35
N LEU A 443 -33.89 -13.52 10.47
CA LEU A 443 -33.21 -12.83 11.58
C LEU A 443 -33.14 -11.31 11.29
N ASP A 444 -34.19 -10.60 11.73
CA ASP A 444 -34.26 -9.14 11.78
C ASP A 444 -33.36 -8.56 12.91
N GLY A 445 -33.31 -7.24 13.03
CA GLY A 445 -32.49 -6.59 14.05
C GLY A 445 -32.73 -7.08 15.48
N PRO A 446 -34.00 -7.17 15.97
CA PRO A 446 -34.33 -7.75 17.26
C PRO A 446 -33.95 -9.21 17.44
N ALA A 447 -34.09 -10.02 16.38
CA ALA A 447 -33.72 -11.43 16.40
C ALA A 447 -32.18 -11.60 16.45
N LEU A 448 -31.41 -10.83 15.66
CA LEU A 448 -29.93 -10.81 15.73
C LEU A 448 -29.44 -10.52 17.15
N ARG A 449 -30.03 -9.54 17.82
CA ARG A 449 -29.68 -9.19 19.20
C ARG A 449 -30.00 -10.31 20.21
N ARG A 450 -31.15 -10.97 20.07
CA ARG A 450 -31.51 -12.13 20.90
C ARG A 450 -30.54 -13.31 20.68
N GLU A 451 -30.19 -13.58 19.45
CA GLU A 451 -29.22 -14.65 19.13
C GLU A 451 -27.84 -14.36 19.72
N LEU A 452 -27.35 -13.13 19.58
CA LEU A 452 -26.04 -12.75 20.16
C LEU A 452 -26.02 -12.70 21.70
N ALA A 453 -27.20 -12.51 22.34
CA ALA A 453 -27.33 -12.59 23.78
C ALA A 453 -27.47 -14.05 24.28
N GLY A 454 -27.72 -15.01 23.39
CA GLY A 454 -27.90 -16.43 23.71
C GLY A 454 -26.67 -17.27 23.35
N ARG A 455 -26.69 -18.54 23.76
CA ARG A 455 -25.63 -19.54 23.47
C ARG A 455 -26.13 -20.73 22.65
N ARG A 456 -27.41 -20.75 22.31
CA ARG A 456 -27.95 -21.85 21.50
C ARG A 456 -27.39 -21.75 20.08
N PRO A 457 -26.73 -22.81 19.55
CA PRO A 457 -26.30 -22.82 18.15
C PRO A 457 -27.51 -22.75 17.20
N LEU A 458 -27.40 -21.95 16.17
CA LEU A 458 -28.34 -21.94 15.04
C LEU A 458 -28.00 -23.01 14.02
N LEU A 459 -26.70 -23.22 13.80
CA LEU A 459 -26.21 -24.12 12.75
C LEU A 459 -25.94 -25.53 13.29
N SER A 460 -26.70 -26.51 12.78
CA SER A 460 -26.40 -27.92 12.98
C SER A 460 -25.16 -28.31 12.14
N PRO A 461 -24.27 -29.21 12.64
CA PRO A 461 -23.15 -29.73 11.83
C PRO A 461 -23.59 -30.42 10.53
N HIS A 462 -24.85 -30.84 10.46
CA HIS A 462 -25.43 -31.52 9.30
C HIS A 462 -26.42 -30.66 8.48
N ALA A 463 -26.47 -29.34 8.76
CA ALA A 463 -27.35 -28.41 8.08
C ALA A 463 -27.09 -28.40 6.55
N PRO A 464 -28.14 -28.51 5.74
CA PRO A 464 -28.04 -28.49 4.27
C PRO A 464 -27.86 -27.03 3.81
N LEU A 465 -26.65 -26.50 3.87
CA LEU A 465 -26.33 -25.19 3.30
C LEU A 465 -25.99 -25.28 1.83
N ASP A 466 -26.44 -24.31 1.03
CA ASP A 466 -25.96 -24.13 -0.33
C ASP A 466 -24.45 -23.82 -0.37
N ALA A 467 -23.84 -23.88 -1.55
CA ALA A 467 -22.40 -23.71 -1.71
C ALA A 467 -21.91 -22.30 -1.28
N ASP A 468 -22.69 -21.26 -1.55
CA ASP A 468 -22.32 -19.87 -1.25
C ASP A 468 -22.45 -19.57 0.24
N ALA A 469 -23.56 -20.00 0.88
CA ALA A 469 -23.74 -19.86 2.32
C ALA A 469 -22.67 -20.64 3.09
N ARG A 470 -22.38 -21.88 2.65
CA ARG A 470 -21.31 -22.70 3.23
C ARG A 470 -19.97 -22.01 3.11
N LYS A 471 -19.60 -21.55 1.93
CA LYS A 471 -18.32 -20.83 1.67
C LYS A 471 -18.18 -19.59 2.56
N THR A 472 -19.26 -18.80 2.70
CA THR A 472 -19.26 -17.61 3.55
C THR A 472 -19.05 -17.98 5.03
N PHE A 473 -19.69 -19.04 5.51
CA PHE A 473 -19.54 -19.49 6.90
C PHE A 473 -18.15 -20.10 7.17
N GLU A 474 -17.63 -20.94 6.27
CA GLU A 474 -16.30 -21.59 6.40
C GLU A 474 -15.14 -20.57 6.56
N VAL A 475 -15.34 -19.33 6.09
CA VAL A 475 -14.37 -18.23 6.33
C VAL A 475 -14.15 -17.98 7.82
N PHE A 476 -15.23 -17.94 8.62
CA PHE A 476 -15.12 -17.72 10.05
C PHE A 476 -14.48 -18.91 10.77
N GLN A 477 -14.76 -20.13 10.30
CA GLN A 477 -14.06 -21.33 10.80
C GLN A 477 -12.56 -21.29 10.46
N THR A 478 -12.21 -20.82 9.26
CA THR A 478 -10.82 -20.63 8.82
C THR A 478 -10.10 -19.57 9.67
N MET A 479 -10.77 -18.46 10.00
CA MET A 479 -10.23 -17.45 10.92
C MET A 479 -9.89 -18.08 12.28
N ARG A 480 -10.82 -18.85 12.86
CA ARG A 480 -10.59 -19.50 14.14
C ARG A 480 -9.39 -20.46 14.07
N LEU A 481 -9.34 -21.31 13.05
CA LEU A 481 -8.25 -22.25 12.86
C LEU A 481 -6.89 -21.54 12.72
N ALA A 482 -6.83 -20.49 11.92
CA ALA A 482 -5.62 -19.70 11.73
C ALA A 482 -5.16 -19.02 13.03
N GLN A 483 -6.10 -18.49 13.81
CA GLN A 483 -5.79 -17.91 15.13
C GLN A 483 -5.29 -18.95 16.12
N ASP A 484 -5.83 -20.16 16.10
CA ASP A 484 -5.38 -21.27 16.95
C ASP A 484 -3.97 -21.76 16.54
N GLU A 485 -3.62 -21.72 15.24
CA GLU A 485 -2.32 -22.17 14.73
C GLU A 485 -1.21 -21.10 14.85
N LEU A 486 -1.51 -19.82 14.60
CA LEU A 486 -0.52 -18.76 14.40
C LEU A 486 -0.65 -17.60 15.40
N GLY A 487 -1.69 -17.60 16.21
CA GLY A 487 -2.00 -16.54 17.17
C GLY A 487 -3.15 -15.63 16.69
N GLN A 488 -3.85 -15.01 17.64
CA GLN A 488 -5.08 -14.25 17.40
C GLN A 488 -4.91 -13.13 16.34
N ALA A 489 -3.77 -12.44 16.33
CA ALA A 489 -3.50 -11.35 15.39
C ALA A 489 -3.39 -11.81 13.92
N ALA A 490 -3.20 -13.10 13.66
CA ALA A 490 -3.05 -13.64 12.30
C ALA A 490 -4.26 -13.30 11.41
N ALA A 491 -5.49 -13.34 11.96
CA ALA A 491 -6.73 -13.08 11.24
C ALA A 491 -7.83 -12.64 12.21
N SER A 492 -7.70 -11.45 12.83
CA SER A 492 -8.72 -10.91 13.74
C SER A 492 -9.64 -9.88 13.08
N THR A 493 -9.24 -9.25 11.98
CA THR A 493 -9.99 -8.20 11.31
C THR A 493 -10.88 -8.76 10.21
N TYR A 494 -12.19 -8.45 10.27
CA TYR A 494 -13.16 -8.78 9.26
C TYR A 494 -13.85 -7.52 8.75
N ILE A 495 -13.62 -7.17 7.48
CA ILE A 495 -14.12 -5.96 6.83
C ILE A 495 -15.41 -6.29 6.09
N VAL A 496 -16.46 -5.52 6.36
CA VAL A 496 -17.75 -5.62 5.70
C VAL A 496 -17.85 -4.52 4.66
N SER A 497 -17.66 -4.87 3.38
CA SER A 497 -17.83 -3.92 2.29
C SER A 497 -19.32 -3.62 2.06
N MET A 498 -19.62 -2.45 1.52
CA MET A 498 -21.00 -1.97 1.28
C MET A 498 -21.86 -1.94 2.54
N THR A 499 -21.29 -1.60 3.69
CA THR A 499 -22.03 -1.45 4.96
C THR A 499 -23.01 -0.29 4.86
N LYS A 500 -24.30 -0.56 5.14
CA LYS A 500 -25.40 0.42 5.08
C LYS A 500 -26.15 0.58 6.41
N THR A 501 -26.09 -0.42 7.27
CA THR A 501 -26.81 -0.47 8.54
C THR A 501 -25.97 -1.05 9.66
N ALA A 502 -26.35 -0.80 10.91
CA ALA A 502 -25.75 -1.43 12.08
C ALA A 502 -25.93 -2.97 12.07
N GLU A 503 -27.06 -3.43 11.54
CA GLU A 503 -27.38 -4.86 11.43
C GLU A 503 -26.38 -5.63 10.54
N ASP A 504 -25.72 -4.99 9.58
CA ASP A 504 -24.71 -5.64 8.75
C ASP A 504 -23.53 -6.17 9.59
N LEU A 505 -23.13 -5.40 10.64
CA LEU A 505 -22.11 -5.87 11.58
C LEU A 505 -22.65 -6.94 12.55
N LEU A 506 -23.92 -6.81 13.00
CA LEU A 506 -24.53 -7.79 13.88
C LEU A 506 -24.66 -9.16 13.19
N ARG A 507 -24.95 -9.20 11.87
CA ARG A 507 -24.97 -10.43 11.08
C ARG A 507 -23.61 -11.13 11.09
N VAL A 508 -22.53 -10.37 10.89
CA VAL A 508 -21.17 -10.88 10.97
C VAL A 508 -20.87 -11.45 12.35
N LEU A 509 -21.29 -10.78 13.44
CA LEU A 509 -21.09 -11.29 14.79
C LEU A 509 -21.87 -12.59 15.05
N VAL A 510 -23.07 -12.76 14.48
CA VAL A 510 -23.81 -14.02 14.58
C VAL A 510 -23.06 -15.15 13.87
N LEU A 511 -22.59 -14.93 12.64
CA LEU A 511 -21.79 -15.92 11.90
C LEU A 511 -20.49 -16.27 12.65
N ALA A 512 -19.82 -15.27 13.23
CA ALA A 512 -18.63 -15.47 14.05
C ALA A 512 -18.91 -16.25 15.36
N ARG A 513 -20.07 -16.03 15.98
CA ARG A 513 -20.53 -16.83 17.14
C ARG A 513 -20.69 -18.29 16.75
N GLU A 514 -21.37 -18.58 15.63
CA GLU A 514 -21.56 -19.96 15.15
C GLU A 514 -20.23 -20.67 14.88
N ALA A 515 -19.20 -19.90 14.47
CA ALA A 515 -17.83 -20.42 14.29
C ALA A 515 -17.00 -20.51 15.57
N GLY A 516 -17.53 -20.01 16.69
CA GLY A 516 -16.84 -20.02 18.00
C GLY A 516 -15.75 -18.94 18.15
N LEU A 517 -15.87 -17.82 17.40
CA LEU A 517 -14.99 -16.64 17.52
C LEU A 517 -15.54 -15.61 18.52
N VAL A 518 -16.84 -15.64 18.80
CA VAL A 518 -17.54 -14.66 19.63
C VAL A 518 -18.50 -15.36 20.62
N ASP A 519 -18.45 -14.97 21.90
CA ASP A 519 -19.43 -15.33 22.94
C ASP A 519 -19.75 -14.11 23.80
N LEU A 520 -20.75 -13.31 23.37
CA LEU A 520 -21.18 -12.11 24.10
C LEU A 520 -22.10 -12.43 25.28
N ALA A 521 -22.51 -13.70 25.44
CA ALA A 521 -23.23 -14.19 26.58
C ALA A 521 -22.30 -14.67 27.72
N ALA A 522 -21.01 -14.74 27.51
CA ALA A 522 -20.00 -15.04 28.52
C ALA A 522 -19.87 -13.88 29.52
N SER A 523 -19.31 -14.18 30.71
CA SER A 523 -18.99 -13.17 31.72
C SER A 523 -17.57 -13.38 32.24
N PRO A 524 -16.60 -12.54 31.83
CA PRO A 524 -16.72 -11.42 30.86
C PRO A 524 -17.06 -11.86 29.44
N PRO A 525 -17.59 -10.97 28.58
CA PRO A 525 -17.84 -11.27 27.18
C PRO A 525 -16.53 -11.53 26.42
N GLU A 526 -16.58 -12.46 25.47
CA GLU A 526 -15.39 -12.88 24.71
C GLU A 526 -15.58 -12.62 23.21
N SER A 527 -14.55 -12.07 22.59
CA SER A 527 -14.50 -11.91 21.13
C SER A 527 -13.06 -11.95 20.61
N ARG A 528 -12.86 -12.73 19.58
CA ARG A 528 -11.59 -12.86 18.83
C ARG A 528 -11.66 -12.15 17.46
N LEU A 529 -12.72 -11.36 17.24
CA LEU A 529 -13.04 -10.71 15.96
C LEU A 529 -13.19 -9.20 16.13
N ASP A 530 -12.61 -8.42 15.22
CA ASP A 530 -12.88 -7.01 14.97
C ASP A 530 -13.77 -6.89 13.73
N ALA A 531 -15.05 -6.57 13.90
CA ALA A 531 -15.97 -6.31 12.81
C ALA A 531 -15.80 -4.85 12.35
N VAL A 532 -15.35 -4.67 11.11
CA VAL A 532 -14.95 -3.37 10.54
C VAL A 532 -15.90 -2.98 9.42
N PRO A 533 -16.75 -1.95 9.59
CA PRO A 533 -17.56 -1.44 8.49
C PRO A 533 -16.66 -0.72 7.47
N LEU A 534 -16.98 -0.87 6.19
CA LEU A 534 -16.39 -0.09 5.10
C LEU A 534 -17.47 0.77 4.45
N PHE A 535 -17.26 2.08 4.48
CA PHE A 535 -18.11 3.09 3.85
C PHE A 535 -17.46 3.58 2.55
N GLU A 536 -18.10 3.28 1.41
CA GLU A 536 -17.49 3.44 0.08
C GLU A 536 -18.12 4.53 -0.77
N THR A 537 -19.44 4.70 -0.75
CA THR A 537 -20.13 5.72 -1.52
C THR A 537 -20.28 7.03 -0.74
N ARG A 538 -20.66 8.12 -1.44
CA ARG A 538 -20.99 9.37 -0.76
C ARG A 538 -22.10 9.18 0.28
N GLU A 539 -23.15 8.43 -0.06
CA GLU A 539 -24.28 8.18 0.83
C GLU A 539 -23.82 7.43 2.09
N ASP A 540 -22.98 6.41 1.94
CA ASP A 540 -22.42 5.64 3.06
C ASP A 540 -21.60 6.55 3.98
N LEU A 541 -20.74 7.42 3.40
CA LEU A 541 -19.92 8.36 4.16
C LEU A 541 -20.76 9.36 4.95
N VAL A 542 -21.81 9.92 4.35
CA VAL A 542 -22.73 10.86 5.02
C VAL A 542 -23.45 10.18 6.17
N ASN A 543 -23.87 8.93 5.98
CA ASN A 543 -24.64 8.18 6.98
C ASN A 543 -23.76 7.52 8.05
N SER A 544 -22.46 7.38 7.82
CA SER A 544 -21.55 6.62 8.68
C SER A 544 -21.55 7.04 10.15
N PRO A 545 -21.60 8.35 10.54
CA PRO A 545 -21.68 8.71 11.95
C PRO A 545 -22.99 8.24 12.62
N GLY A 546 -24.11 8.28 11.88
CA GLY A 546 -25.42 7.80 12.35
C GLY A 546 -25.45 6.30 12.57
N ILE A 547 -24.90 5.54 11.62
CA ILE A 547 -24.78 4.07 11.70
C ILE A 547 -23.91 3.68 12.89
N MET A 548 -22.76 4.31 13.07
CA MET A 548 -21.86 4.01 14.18
C MET A 548 -22.43 4.41 15.54
N ARG A 549 -23.17 5.52 15.61
CA ARG A 549 -23.90 5.90 16.84
C ARG A 549 -24.92 4.83 17.21
N SER A 550 -25.78 4.41 16.28
CA SER A 550 -26.76 3.35 16.50
C SER A 550 -26.12 2.05 16.97
N LEU A 551 -24.95 1.72 16.43
CA LEU A 551 -24.18 0.53 16.82
C LEU A 551 -23.60 0.67 18.23
N PHE A 552 -23.03 1.84 18.57
CA PHE A 552 -22.44 2.08 19.90
C PHE A 552 -23.49 2.22 21.00
N GLU A 553 -24.71 2.59 20.68
CA GLU A 553 -25.86 2.61 21.61
C GLU A 553 -26.49 1.22 21.81
N ASP A 554 -26.17 0.24 20.95
CA ASP A 554 -26.70 -1.10 21.03
C ASP A 554 -26.09 -1.89 22.20
N ALA A 555 -26.94 -2.35 23.13
CA ALA A 555 -26.52 -3.03 24.36
C ALA A 555 -25.75 -4.33 24.12
N VAL A 556 -26.00 -5.01 23.00
CA VAL A 556 -25.27 -6.23 22.63
C VAL A 556 -23.91 -5.86 22.04
N TYR A 557 -23.87 -4.81 21.22
CA TYR A 557 -22.61 -4.35 20.64
C TYR A 557 -21.67 -3.72 21.67
N GLN A 558 -22.21 -3.13 22.75
CA GLN A 558 -21.40 -2.68 23.89
C GLN A 558 -20.57 -3.83 24.49
N LYS A 559 -21.10 -5.05 24.56
CA LYS A 559 -20.36 -6.22 25.02
C LYS A 559 -19.23 -6.60 24.04
N GLN A 560 -19.46 -6.43 22.74
CA GLN A 560 -18.42 -6.61 21.74
C GLN A 560 -17.28 -5.60 21.92
N LEU A 561 -17.62 -4.33 22.14
CA LEU A 561 -16.63 -3.29 22.42
C LEU A 561 -15.83 -3.59 23.70
N ASP A 562 -16.51 -4.01 24.77
CA ASP A 562 -15.85 -4.37 26.05
C ASP A 562 -14.89 -5.55 25.86
N ALA A 563 -15.31 -6.60 25.11
CA ALA A 563 -14.47 -7.75 24.79
C ALA A 563 -13.24 -7.36 23.93
N ARG A 564 -13.33 -6.24 23.17
CA ARG A 564 -12.24 -5.72 22.33
C ARG A 564 -11.53 -4.48 22.90
N GLY A 565 -11.64 -4.25 24.23
CA GLY A 565 -10.95 -3.16 24.93
C GLY A 565 -11.42 -1.77 24.52
N ARG A 566 -12.72 -1.63 24.17
CA ARG A 566 -13.39 -0.44 23.67
C ARG A 566 -12.71 0.18 22.46
N HIS A 567 -12.26 -0.68 21.54
CA HIS A 567 -11.63 -0.29 20.29
C HIS A 567 -12.53 -0.64 19.11
N GLN A 568 -12.70 0.31 18.20
CA GLN A 568 -13.40 0.14 16.93
C GLN A 568 -12.54 0.61 15.77
N GLU A 569 -12.41 -0.21 14.75
CA GLU A 569 -11.85 0.17 13.46
C GLU A 569 -12.98 0.46 12.46
N VAL A 570 -12.85 1.53 11.69
CA VAL A 570 -13.78 1.90 10.61
C VAL A 570 -12.97 2.18 9.36
N MET A 571 -13.31 1.51 8.27
CA MET A 571 -12.68 1.74 6.98
C MET A 571 -13.45 2.75 6.15
N ILE A 572 -12.74 3.68 5.51
CA ILE A 572 -13.28 4.69 4.59
C ILE A 572 -12.67 4.52 3.20
N GLY A 573 -13.55 4.45 2.18
CA GLY A 573 -13.18 4.21 0.79
C GLY A 573 -12.92 5.50 0.04
N TYR A 574 -11.76 5.60 -0.63
CA TYR A 574 -11.33 6.77 -1.39
C TYR A 574 -11.62 6.64 -2.89
N SER A 575 -11.34 5.47 -3.46
CA SER A 575 -11.43 5.26 -4.92
C SER A 575 -12.88 5.17 -5.40
N ASP A 576 -13.71 4.45 -4.66
CA ASP A 576 -15.12 4.25 -5.01
C ASP A 576 -15.92 5.54 -4.78
N SER A 577 -15.65 6.30 -3.71
CA SER A 577 -16.26 7.60 -3.49
C SER A 577 -15.84 8.63 -4.55
N ALA A 578 -14.56 8.65 -4.97
CA ALA A 578 -14.12 9.54 -6.04
C ALA A 578 -14.73 9.17 -7.41
N LYS A 579 -14.97 7.89 -7.67
CA LYS A 579 -15.68 7.41 -8.86
C LYS A 579 -17.18 7.78 -8.82
N ASP A 580 -17.79 7.86 -7.65
CA ASP A 580 -19.20 8.22 -7.45
C ASP A 580 -19.46 9.73 -7.67
N VAL A 581 -18.63 10.59 -7.05
CA VAL A 581 -18.94 12.03 -6.99
C VAL A 581 -17.81 12.96 -7.42
N GLY A 582 -16.70 12.45 -7.93
CA GLY A 582 -15.51 13.22 -8.28
C GLY A 582 -14.60 13.51 -7.08
N VAL A 583 -13.33 13.82 -7.37
CA VAL A 583 -12.26 13.92 -6.37
C VAL A 583 -12.49 15.01 -5.32
N MET A 584 -12.99 16.17 -5.72
CA MET A 584 -13.21 17.32 -4.80
C MET A 584 -14.33 17.01 -3.82
N ALA A 585 -15.47 16.54 -4.30
CA ALA A 585 -16.62 16.18 -3.46
C ALA A 585 -16.30 14.99 -2.57
N ALA A 586 -15.68 13.93 -3.09
CA ALA A 586 -15.26 12.78 -2.30
C ALA A 586 -14.28 13.17 -1.18
N SER A 587 -13.29 14.05 -1.47
CA SER A 587 -12.34 14.52 -0.46
C SER A 587 -13.02 15.27 0.67
N TRP A 588 -14.01 16.09 0.36
CA TRP A 588 -14.77 16.82 1.35
C TRP A 588 -15.68 15.93 2.20
N GLU A 589 -16.40 15.00 1.60
CA GLU A 589 -17.24 14.05 2.34
C GLU A 589 -16.41 13.13 3.23
N LEU A 590 -15.24 12.70 2.77
CA LEU A 590 -14.28 11.95 3.59
C LEU A 590 -13.80 12.76 4.79
N TYR A 591 -13.52 14.06 4.61
CA TYR A 591 -13.13 14.94 5.71
C TYR A 591 -14.24 15.04 6.77
N ARG A 592 -15.47 15.30 6.35
CA ARG A 592 -16.65 15.39 7.23
C ARG A 592 -16.97 14.07 7.93
N ALA A 593 -16.92 12.95 7.20
CA ALA A 593 -17.18 11.63 7.76
C ALA A 593 -16.20 11.31 8.89
N GLN A 594 -14.92 11.62 8.70
CA GLN A 594 -13.89 11.41 9.73
C GLN A 594 -14.17 12.22 10.99
N GLU A 595 -14.54 13.49 10.85
CA GLU A 595 -14.94 14.33 12.00
C GLU A 595 -16.16 13.76 12.73
N GLY A 596 -17.20 13.40 11.97
CA GLY A 596 -18.42 12.84 12.55
C GLY A 596 -18.20 11.50 13.26
N LEU A 597 -17.37 10.62 12.68
CA LEU A 597 -16.99 9.34 13.28
C LEU A 597 -16.17 9.54 14.57
N ALA A 598 -15.20 10.45 14.56
CA ALA A 598 -14.39 10.76 15.74
C ALA A 598 -15.22 11.34 16.87
N GLU A 599 -16.19 12.22 16.57
CA GLU A 599 -17.11 12.80 17.54
C GLU A 599 -18.01 11.73 18.16
N VAL A 600 -18.58 10.82 17.35
CA VAL A 600 -19.41 9.71 17.84
C VAL A 600 -18.59 8.79 18.74
N ALA A 601 -17.37 8.44 18.32
CA ALA A 601 -16.49 7.57 19.10
C ALA A 601 -16.13 8.20 20.47
N ARG A 602 -15.79 9.50 20.47
CA ARG A 602 -15.47 10.24 21.68
C ARG A 602 -16.65 10.32 22.64
N THR A 603 -17.86 10.55 22.12
CA THR A 603 -19.09 10.63 22.93
C THR A 603 -19.40 9.32 23.63
N HIS A 604 -19.04 8.17 23.05
CA HIS A 604 -19.31 6.82 23.59
C HIS A 604 -18.08 6.18 24.26
N ASP A 605 -17.00 6.93 24.48
CA ASP A 605 -15.74 6.42 25.06
C ASP A 605 -15.19 5.21 24.30
N VAL A 606 -15.17 5.32 22.96
CA VAL A 606 -14.64 4.29 22.05
C VAL A 606 -13.34 4.78 21.43
N LYS A 607 -12.30 3.95 21.45
CA LYS A 607 -11.03 4.21 20.78
C LYS A 607 -11.19 3.92 19.30
N LEU A 608 -11.23 4.98 18.48
CA LEU A 608 -11.40 4.85 17.04
C LEU A 608 -10.05 4.69 16.33
N THR A 609 -9.96 3.72 15.41
CA THR A 609 -8.92 3.67 14.39
C THR A 609 -9.57 3.82 13.02
N LEU A 610 -9.16 4.84 12.26
CA LEU A 610 -9.57 4.99 10.88
C LEU A 610 -8.64 4.20 9.96
N PHE A 611 -9.23 3.32 9.16
CA PHE A 611 -8.52 2.60 8.11
C PHE A 611 -8.72 3.32 6.78
N HIS A 612 -7.64 3.96 6.30
CA HIS A 612 -7.65 4.73 5.07
C HIS A 612 -7.43 3.83 3.85
N GLY A 613 -8.51 3.53 3.14
CA GLY A 613 -8.49 2.84 1.86
C GLY A 613 -7.95 3.76 0.75
N ARG A 614 -6.71 4.25 0.88
CA ARG A 614 -6.10 5.14 -0.10
C ARG A 614 -5.87 4.40 -1.42
N GLY A 615 -6.89 4.45 -2.28
CA GLY A 615 -6.80 4.08 -3.68
C GLY A 615 -6.73 5.32 -4.56
N GLY A 616 -6.27 5.13 -5.78
CA GLY A 616 -6.37 6.12 -6.83
C GLY A 616 -5.19 7.07 -7.03
N THR A 617 -5.26 7.74 -8.16
CA THR A 617 -4.29 8.60 -8.82
C THR A 617 -3.74 9.72 -7.94
N VAL A 618 -4.48 10.17 -6.96
CA VAL A 618 -4.28 11.44 -6.26
C VAL A 618 -3.23 11.35 -5.13
N GLY A 619 -2.88 10.16 -4.65
CA GLY A 619 -1.82 9.96 -3.65
C GLY A 619 -0.54 9.36 -4.22
N ARG A 620 -0.50 9.09 -5.53
CA ARG A 620 0.54 8.31 -6.20
C ARG A 620 1.38 9.20 -7.10
N GLY A 621 2.67 9.00 -7.11
CA GLY A 621 3.50 9.61 -8.16
C GLY A 621 4.51 10.65 -7.76
N GLY A 622 5.21 10.39 -6.69
CA GLY A 622 6.47 11.07 -6.39
C GLY A 622 6.33 12.36 -5.59
N GLY A 623 6.80 12.30 -4.43
CA GLY A 623 6.78 13.33 -3.41
C GLY A 623 6.55 12.68 -2.06
N SER A 624 6.58 13.39 -0.97
CA SER A 624 6.14 12.88 0.32
C SER A 624 4.65 13.17 0.56
N PRO A 625 3.73 12.59 -0.23
CA PRO A 625 2.32 12.92 -0.08
C PRO A 625 1.78 12.37 1.25
N VAL A 626 2.41 11.32 1.81
CA VAL A 626 1.92 10.67 3.03
C VAL A 626 1.98 11.63 4.23
N PHE A 627 3.11 12.32 4.45
CA PHE A 627 3.22 13.28 5.56
C PHE A 627 2.16 14.40 5.44
N ARG A 628 2.08 15.06 4.29
CA ARG A 628 1.11 16.15 4.06
C ARG A 628 -0.33 15.66 4.20
N ALA A 629 -0.63 14.52 3.62
CA ALA A 629 -1.96 13.95 3.69
C ALA A 629 -2.37 13.52 5.10
N LEU A 630 -1.44 13.11 5.96
CA LEU A 630 -1.71 12.85 7.37
C LEU A 630 -1.93 14.14 8.15
N THR A 631 -1.09 15.15 7.93
CA THR A 631 -1.24 16.46 8.58
C THR A 631 -2.42 17.28 8.05
N ALA A 632 -3.04 16.86 6.93
CA ALA A 632 -4.26 17.45 6.36
C ALA A 632 -5.56 16.78 6.88
N LEU A 633 -5.47 15.74 7.71
CA LEU A 633 -6.63 15.12 8.34
C LEU A 633 -7.31 16.08 9.32
N PRO A 634 -8.62 15.91 9.57
CA PRO A 634 -9.31 16.74 10.54
C PRO A 634 -8.66 16.60 11.93
N PRO A 635 -8.47 17.70 12.67
CA PRO A 635 -7.93 17.65 14.02
C PRO A 635 -8.76 16.76 14.95
N GLY A 636 -8.08 15.96 15.79
CA GLY A 636 -8.72 15.05 16.74
C GLY A 636 -9.24 13.72 16.15
N THR A 637 -9.04 13.49 14.83
CA THR A 637 -9.44 12.22 14.20
C THR A 637 -8.34 11.17 14.28
N LEU A 638 -7.09 11.59 14.48
CA LEU A 638 -5.93 10.72 14.61
C LEU A 638 -5.44 10.70 16.06
N THR A 639 -5.68 9.59 16.75
CA THR A 639 -5.34 9.42 18.18
C THR A 639 -4.09 8.57 18.40
N GLY A 640 -3.16 8.60 17.45
CA GLY A 640 -1.90 7.85 17.50
C GLY A 640 -1.94 6.52 16.74
N ARG A 641 -3.09 6.05 16.28
CA ARG A 641 -3.19 4.82 15.46
C ARG A 641 -3.63 5.13 14.05
N ILE A 642 -2.96 4.52 13.07
CA ILE A 642 -3.34 4.66 11.67
C ILE A 642 -3.12 3.34 10.92
N LYS A 643 -4.10 3.00 10.07
CA LYS A 643 -4.05 1.88 9.14
C LYS A 643 -4.26 2.40 7.73
N ILE A 644 -3.37 2.03 6.80
CA ILE A 644 -3.37 2.58 5.43
C ILE A 644 -3.15 1.45 4.44
N THR A 645 -3.98 1.37 3.39
CA THR A 645 -3.70 0.47 2.26
C THR A 645 -2.51 0.96 1.45
N GLU A 646 -1.61 0.04 1.12
CA GLU A 646 -0.52 0.23 0.16
C GLU A 646 -0.80 -0.63 -1.06
N GLN A 647 -0.95 0.00 -2.19
CA GLN A 647 -1.39 -0.68 -3.40
C GLN A 647 -0.23 -0.89 -4.36
N GLY A 648 -0.22 -2.02 -5.02
CA GLY A 648 0.58 -2.48 -6.15
C GLY A 648 1.91 -1.77 -6.37
N GLU A 649 1.98 -0.90 -7.36
CA GLU A 649 3.20 -0.20 -7.77
C GLU A 649 3.83 0.67 -6.66
N ILE A 650 3.03 1.14 -5.71
CA ILE A 650 3.54 1.91 -4.58
C ILE A 650 4.35 1.03 -3.65
N ILE A 651 4.01 -0.25 -3.54
CA ILE A 651 4.76 -1.22 -2.71
C ILE A 651 6.21 -1.28 -3.17
N ALA A 652 6.45 -1.46 -4.47
CA ALA A 652 7.81 -1.48 -5.02
C ALA A 652 8.56 -0.15 -4.82
N GLN A 653 7.85 0.99 -4.95
CA GLN A 653 8.45 2.32 -4.77
C GLN A 653 8.75 2.70 -3.31
N LYS A 654 7.93 2.23 -2.36
CA LYS A 654 8.07 2.54 -0.93
C LYS A 654 8.87 1.50 -0.16
N PHE A 655 8.84 0.24 -0.61
CA PHE A 655 9.39 -0.89 0.12
C PHE A 655 10.36 -1.74 -0.70
N GLY A 656 10.67 -1.34 -1.93
CA GLY A 656 11.60 -2.07 -2.81
C GLY A 656 13.03 -2.15 -2.29
N LEU A 657 13.50 -1.13 -1.55
CA LEU A 657 14.80 -1.12 -0.88
C LEU A 657 14.62 -0.89 0.63
N PRO A 658 15.40 -1.55 1.50
CA PRO A 658 15.29 -1.37 2.96
C PRO A 658 15.38 0.09 3.42
N ALA A 659 16.33 0.86 2.91
CA ALA A 659 16.51 2.28 3.26
C ALA A 659 15.31 3.16 2.84
N ILE A 660 14.62 2.81 1.74
CA ILE A 660 13.40 3.52 1.33
C ILE A 660 12.21 3.09 2.20
N ALA A 661 12.13 1.81 2.58
CA ALA A 661 11.13 1.30 3.50
C ALA A 661 11.24 1.98 4.88
N GLU A 662 12.46 2.11 5.43
CA GLU A 662 12.71 2.88 6.64
C GLU A 662 12.19 4.32 6.52
N ARG A 663 12.53 5.01 5.43
CA ARG A 663 12.06 6.38 5.21
C ARG A 663 10.53 6.44 5.09
N SER A 664 9.91 5.44 4.51
CA SER A 664 8.45 5.36 4.40
C SER A 664 7.79 5.21 5.77
N PHE A 665 8.30 4.35 6.65
CA PHE A 665 7.84 4.23 8.03
C PHE A 665 8.11 5.50 8.84
N GLU A 666 9.29 6.10 8.70
CA GLU A 666 9.62 7.37 9.35
C GLU A 666 8.60 8.46 8.99
N VAL A 667 8.28 8.61 7.71
CA VAL A 667 7.30 9.62 7.23
C VAL A 667 5.89 9.32 7.72
N MET A 668 5.47 8.05 7.78
CA MET A 668 4.18 7.67 8.35
C MET A 668 4.11 8.01 9.84
N LEU A 669 5.10 7.62 10.61
CA LEU A 669 5.16 7.87 12.06
C LEU A 669 5.21 9.37 12.36
N THR A 670 6.07 10.12 11.69
CA THR A 670 6.20 11.56 11.92
C THR A 670 4.97 12.34 11.49
N GLY A 671 4.32 11.94 10.39
CA GLY A 671 3.04 12.49 9.97
C GLY A 671 1.94 12.23 10.98
N THR A 672 1.88 11.02 11.56
CA THR A 672 0.93 10.63 12.60
C THR A 672 1.17 11.44 13.90
N ILE A 673 2.44 11.61 14.31
CA ILE A 673 2.82 12.40 15.48
C ILE A 673 2.36 13.86 15.33
N VAL A 674 2.66 14.48 14.18
CA VAL A 674 2.28 15.88 13.94
C VAL A 674 0.77 16.04 13.86
N ALA A 675 0.07 15.14 13.15
CA ALA A 675 -1.39 15.21 13.02
C ALA A 675 -2.12 15.02 14.37
N ALA A 676 -1.56 14.20 15.26
CA ALA A 676 -2.15 14.01 16.60
C ALA A 676 -1.93 15.19 17.57
N LEU A 677 -0.90 16.00 17.36
CA LEU A 677 -0.50 17.09 18.26
C LEU A 677 -0.82 18.50 17.74
N SER A 678 -1.17 18.65 16.46
CA SER A 678 -1.39 19.95 15.83
C SER A 678 -2.85 20.17 15.51
N ASP A 679 -3.35 21.37 15.83
CA ASP A 679 -4.64 21.85 15.37
C ASP A 679 -4.43 23.12 14.52
N TRP A 680 -4.72 23.00 13.22
CA TRP A 680 -4.57 24.12 12.29
C TRP A 680 -5.48 25.32 12.59
N ARG A 681 -6.52 25.12 13.41
CA ARG A 681 -7.47 26.15 13.83
C ARG A 681 -6.87 27.09 14.89
N GLU A 682 -5.82 26.67 15.57
CA GLU A 682 -5.14 27.49 16.57
C GLU A 682 -4.61 28.79 15.93
N GLY A 683 -5.01 29.91 16.49
CA GLY A 683 -4.63 31.25 16.01
C GLY A 683 -5.47 31.81 14.87
N LEU A 684 -6.48 31.09 14.37
CA LEU A 684 -7.40 31.64 13.39
C LEU A 684 -8.37 32.67 14.03
N PRO A 685 -8.70 33.76 13.32
CA PRO A 685 -9.76 34.65 13.75
C PRO A 685 -11.11 33.94 13.89
N ALA A 686 -11.91 34.33 14.87
CA ALA A 686 -13.23 33.73 15.09
C ALA A 686 -14.11 33.77 13.81
N GLY A 687 -14.81 32.70 13.54
CA GLY A 687 -15.68 32.55 12.37
C GLY A 687 -14.97 32.22 11.05
N THR A 688 -13.62 32.22 11.00
CA THR A 688 -12.86 31.94 9.76
C THR A 688 -13.07 30.50 9.32
N GLU A 689 -13.02 29.53 10.24
CA GLU A 689 -13.26 28.11 9.93
C GLU A 689 -14.66 27.90 9.34
N GLY A 690 -15.69 28.53 9.92
CA GLY A 690 -17.09 28.42 9.42
C GLY A 690 -17.19 28.89 7.96
N ARG A 691 -16.59 30.02 7.64
CA ARG A 691 -16.55 30.54 6.26
C ARG A 691 -15.79 29.61 5.30
N PHE A 692 -14.69 29.02 5.72
CA PHE A 692 -13.96 28.06 4.90
C PHE A 692 -14.81 26.83 4.59
N ARG A 693 -15.55 26.33 5.58
CA ARG A 693 -16.47 25.18 5.43
C ARG A 693 -17.64 25.49 4.52
N GLU A 694 -18.27 26.66 4.66
CA GLU A 694 -19.37 27.10 3.78
C GLU A 694 -18.92 27.15 2.31
N VAL A 695 -17.75 27.73 2.03
CA VAL A 695 -17.22 27.80 0.68
C VAL A 695 -16.86 26.41 0.15
N MET A 696 -16.25 25.56 0.98
CA MET A 696 -15.91 24.19 0.56
C MET A 696 -17.16 23.35 0.27
N GLU A 697 -18.23 23.50 1.06
CA GLU A 697 -19.51 22.84 0.80
C GLU A 697 -20.10 23.26 -0.55
N ALA A 698 -20.12 24.56 -0.84
CA ALA A 698 -20.62 25.08 -2.11
C ALA A 698 -19.78 24.60 -3.31
N MET A 699 -18.45 24.61 -3.18
CA MET A 699 -17.52 24.07 -4.20
C MET A 699 -17.75 22.59 -4.43
N SER A 700 -17.85 21.81 -3.34
CA SER A 700 -18.10 20.38 -3.37
C SER A 700 -19.40 20.03 -4.12
N ALA A 701 -20.49 20.71 -3.76
CA ALA A 701 -21.78 20.49 -4.41
C ALA A 701 -21.75 20.84 -5.91
N THR A 702 -21.05 21.90 -6.31
CA THR A 702 -20.92 22.30 -7.72
C THR A 702 -20.03 21.32 -8.48
N SER A 703 -18.90 20.94 -7.90
CA SER A 703 -17.99 19.93 -8.47
C SER A 703 -18.71 18.59 -8.69
N GLN A 704 -19.49 18.14 -7.71
CA GLN A 704 -20.25 16.90 -7.81
C GLN A 704 -21.27 16.95 -8.98
N ARG A 705 -22.04 18.04 -9.11
CA ARG A 705 -22.98 18.21 -10.22
C ARG A 705 -22.27 18.14 -11.57
N ALA A 706 -21.19 18.87 -11.73
CA ALA A 706 -20.39 18.88 -12.95
C ALA A 706 -19.82 17.49 -13.26
N PHE A 707 -19.29 16.79 -12.26
CA PHE A 707 -18.79 15.43 -12.44
C PHE A 707 -19.92 14.46 -12.87
N ARG A 708 -21.05 14.45 -12.14
CA ARG A 708 -22.14 13.50 -12.39
C ARG A 708 -22.80 13.72 -13.75
N SER A 709 -22.99 14.98 -14.16
CA SER A 709 -23.57 15.30 -15.47
C SER A 709 -22.77 14.72 -16.64
N ILE A 710 -21.44 14.57 -16.48
CA ILE A 710 -20.56 13.98 -17.50
C ILE A 710 -20.41 12.47 -17.30
N VAL A 711 -20.16 12.02 -16.06
CA VAL A 711 -19.75 10.62 -15.81
C VAL A 711 -20.95 9.68 -15.69
N HIS A 712 -22.03 10.11 -15.04
CA HIS A 712 -23.18 9.24 -14.75
C HIS A 712 -24.40 9.51 -15.62
N ASP A 713 -24.63 10.76 -15.94
CA ASP A 713 -25.85 11.17 -16.62
C ASP A 713 -25.68 11.18 -18.16
N ASP A 714 -24.44 11.26 -18.68
CA ASP A 714 -24.16 11.17 -20.13
C ASP A 714 -23.76 9.74 -20.52
N PRO A 715 -24.64 9.00 -21.24
CA PRO A 715 -24.36 7.62 -21.63
C PRO A 715 -23.19 7.48 -22.63
N ARG A 716 -22.83 8.56 -23.32
CA ARG A 716 -21.73 8.57 -24.29
C ARG A 716 -20.38 8.40 -23.65
N LEU A 717 -20.22 8.85 -22.39
CA LEU A 717 -18.92 8.81 -21.70
C LEU A 717 -18.37 7.39 -21.56
N PHE A 718 -19.20 6.43 -21.17
CA PHE A 718 -18.73 5.07 -21.00
C PHE A 718 -18.30 4.44 -22.32
N GLN A 719 -19.00 4.75 -23.42
CA GLN A 719 -18.60 4.28 -24.76
C GLN A 719 -17.31 4.95 -25.22
N LEU A 720 -17.15 6.26 -24.99
CA LEU A 720 -15.92 6.99 -25.24
C LEU A 720 -14.74 6.39 -24.45
N PHE A 721 -14.93 6.11 -23.16
CA PHE A 721 -13.93 5.49 -22.30
C PHE A 721 -13.48 4.12 -22.82
N LEU A 722 -14.42 3.26 -23.21
CA LEU A 722 -14.13 1.95 -23.79
C LEU A 722 -13.43 2.04 -25.16
N ALA A 723 -13.76 3.06 -25.95
CA ALA A 723 -13.16 3.27 -27.26
C ALA A 723 -11.78 3.91 -27.17
N ALA A 724 -11.63 4.99 -26.40
CA ALA A 724 -10.39 5.77 -26.37
C ALA A 724 -9.30 5.15 -25.49
N THR A 725 -9.64 4.32 -24.52
CA THR A 725 -8.67 3.73 -23.59
C THR A 725 -8.39 2.26 -23.88
N PRO A 726 -7.26 1.72 -23.39
CA PRO A 726 -6.93 0.29 -23.52
C PRO A 726 -7.62 -0.59 -22.48
N VAL A 727 -8.72 -0.15 -21.86
CA VAL A 727 -9.36 -0.89 -20.75
C VAL A 727 -9.92 -2.25 -21.18
N ARG A 728 -10.36 -2.38 -22.44
CA ARG A 728 -10.82 -3.68 -23.00
C ARG A 728 -9.67 -4.68 -23.07
N GLU A 729 -8.48 -4.20 -23.40
CA GLU A 729 -7.28 -5.01 -23.54
C GLU A 729 -6.73 -5.49 -22.19
N LEU A 730 -7.08 -4.82 -21.08
CA LEU A 730 -6.72 -5.26 -19.73
C LEU A 730 -7.26 -6.65 -19.37
N THR A 731 -8.38 -7.07 -19.97
CA THR A 731 -8.94 -8.41 -19.72
C THR A 731 -8.06 -9.53 -20.28
N HIS A 732 -7.24 -9.23 -21.28
CA HIS A 732 -6.31 -10.16 -21.91
C HIS A 732 -4.88 -10.10 -21.35
N VAL A 733 -4.57 -9.04 -20.61
CA VAL A 733 -3.28 -8.88 -19.92
C VAL A 733 -3.46 -9.30 -18.46
N HIS A 734 -2.84 -10.41 -18.08
CA HIS A 734 -3.00 -11.05 -16.78
C HIS A 734 -2.17 -10.36 -15.70
N PHE A 735 -2.63 -9.19 -15.24
CA PHE A 735 -1.91 -8.44 -14.19
C PHE A 735 -2.13 -8.97 -12.78
N GLY A 736 -3.30 -9.53 -12.46
CA GLY A 736 -3.62 -10.05 -11.13
C GLY A 736 -4.70 -11.11 -11.14
N SER A 737 -4.96 -11.72 -9.98
CA SER A 737 -5.98 -12.75 -9.82
C SER A 737 -7.41 -12.20 -9.92
N ARG A 738 -7.63 -10.93 -9.57
CA ARG A 738 -8.95 -10.30 -9.46
C ARG A 738 -9.55 -9.93 -10.83
N PRO A 739 -10.85 -10.20 -11.10
CA PRO A 739 -11.53 -9.77 -12.33
C PRO A 739 -11.61 -8.24 -12.49
N THR A 740 -11.58 -7.75 -13.73
CA THR A 740 -11.66 -6.30 -14.07
C THR A 740 -13.06 -5.72 -13.80
N TYR A 741 -14.10 -6.52 -13.98
CA TYR A 741 -15.51 -6.12 -13.78
C TYR A 741 -16.13 -6.86 -12.59
N ARG A 742 -17.11 -6.22 -11.94
CA ARG A 742 -18.03 -6.88 -11.00
C ARG A 742 -19.02 -7.72 -11.81
N GLU A 743 -19.52 -8.83 -11.28
CA GLU A 743 -20.49 -9.68 -11.97
C GLU A 743 -21.80 -8.92 -12.28
N ARG A 744 -22.22 -8.05 -11.37
CA ARG A 744 -23.35 -7.14 -11.57
C ARG A 744 -22.90 -5.86 -12.26
N GLY A 745 -23.64 -5.44 -13.31
CA GLY A 745 -23.38 -4.18 -14.01
C GLY A 745 -22.32 -4.25 -15.10
N VAL A 746 -22.00 -5.44 -15.62
CA VAL A 746 -21.13 -5.59 -16.80
C VAL A 746 -21.66 -4.70 -17.93
N GLY A 747 -20.79 -3.86 -18.51
CA GLY A 747 -21.17 -2.93 -19.57
C GLY A 747 -21.64 -1.53 -19.08
N THR A 748 -21.53 -1.25 -17.79
CA THR A 748 -21.85 0.07 -17.21
C THR A 748 -20.66 0.64 -16.41
N ILE A 749 -20.71 1.97 -16.13
CA ILE A 749 -19.72 2.61 -15.25
C ILE A 749 -19.75 2.00 -13.84
N GLN A 750 -20.91 1.64 -13.33
CA GLN A 750 -21.07 1.04 -12.01
C GLN A 750 -20.38 -0.33 -11.93
N GLY A 751 -20.44 -1.12 -13.00
CA GLY A 751 -19.85 -2.46 -13.06
C GLY A 751 -18.32 -2.47 -13.22
N ILE A 752 -17.71 -1.42 -13.78
CA ILE A 752 -16.25 -1.35 -13.83
C ILE A 752 -15.69 -0.99 -12.45
N ARG A 753 -14.62 -1.66 -12.04
CA ARG A 753 -13.95 -1.38 -10.76
C ARG A 753 -13.19 -0.05 -10.82
N ALA A 754 -12.99 0.60 -9.66
CA ALA A 754 -12.33 1.90 -9.56
C ALA A 754 -10.90 1.89 -10.14
N ILE A 755 -10.15 0.79 -9.96
CA ILE A 755 -8.77 0.69 -10.47
C ILE A 755 -8.72 0.65 -12.01
N PRO A 756 -9.41 -0.25 -12.73
CA PRO A 756 -9.48 -0.21 -14.19
C PRO A 756 -10.01 1.12 -14.75
N TRP A 757 -10.97 1.74 -14.07
CA TRP A 757 -11.46 3.07 -14.40
C TRP A 757 -10.34 4.13 -14.37
N ASN A 758 -9.64 4.23 -13.26
CA ASN A 758 -8.54 5.18 -13.11
C ASN A 758 -7.38 4.87 -14.08
N PHE A 759 -7.05 3.58 -14.23
CA PHE A 759 -5.95 3.12 -15.07
C PHE A 759 -6.18 3.46 -16.55
N GLY A 760 -7.39 3.23 -17.07
CA GLY A 760 -7.73 3.57 -18.46
C GLY A 760 -7.45 5.05 -18.78
N TRP A 761 -7.91 5.96 -17.94
CA TRP A 761 -7.67 7.40 -18.10
C TRP A 761 -6.20 7.80 -17.93
N THR A 762 -5.46 7.07 -17.10
CA THR A 762 -4.01 7.31 -16.92
C THR A 762 -3.23 6.90 -18.16
N GLN A 763 -3.60 5.81 -18.82
CA GLN A 763 -2.91 5.30 -20.01
C GLN A 763 -2.93 6.32 -21.17
N MET A 764 -4.03 7.03 -21.36
CA MET A 764 -4.13 8.11 -22.34
C MET A 764 -3.65 9.49 -21.84
N ARG A 765 -3.02 9.53 -20.66
CA ARG A 765 -2.45 10.73 -20.02
C ARG A 765 -3.44 11.88 -19.78
N LEU A 766 -4.71 11.58 -19.57
CA LEU A 766 -5.74 12.60 -19.27
C LEU A 766 -6.15 12.56 -17.78
N MET A 767 -6.16 11.39 -17.14
CA MET A 767 -6.46 11.18 -15.71
C MET A 767 -7.76 11.86 -15.25
N VAL A 768 -8.81 11.75 -16.03
CA VAL A 768 -10.14 12.40 -15.84
C VAL A 768 -10.67 12.20 -14.42
N SER A 769 -10.54 10.98 -13.86
CA SER A 769 -11.04 10.63 -12.53
C SER A 769 -10.45 11.43 -11.39
N ALA A 770 -9.33 12.12 -11.60
CA ALA A 770 -8.57 12.78 -10.54
C ALA A 770 -8.69 14.33 -10.53
N TRP A 771 -9.45 14.90 -11.46
CA TRP A 771 -9.63 16.36 -11.52
C TRP A 771 -11.01 16.80 -12.05
N LEU A 772 -11.74 15.95 -12.81
CA LEU A 772 -13.01 16.34 -13.45
C LEU A 772 -14.01 16.87 -12.41
N GLY A 773 -14.61 18.01 -12.74
CA GLY A 773 -15.56 18.74 -11.90
C GLY A 773 -14.89 19.73 -10.94
N ALA A 774 -13.58 19.61 -10.68
CA ALA A 774 -12.89 20.52 -9.76
C ALA A 774 -12.85 21.96 -10.30
N GLY A 775 -12.67 22.13 -11.63
CA GLY A 775 -12.68 23.43 -12.28
C GLY A 775 -13.97 24.18 -12.06
N ALA A 776 -15.11 23.52 -12.25
CA ALA A 776 -16.42 24.11 -12.01
C ALA A 776 -16.61 24.56 -10.55
N GLY A 777 -16.17 23.74 -9.57
CA GLY A 777 -16.25 24.08 -8.14
C GLY A 777 -15.39 25.29 -7.79
N LEU A 778 -14.12 25.28 -8.20
CA LEU A 778 -13.18 26.39 -7.96
C LEU A 778 -13.64 27.69 -8.61
N ALA A 779 -14.08 27.65 -9.88
CA ALA A 779 -14.56 28.82 -10.59
C ALA A 779 -15.81 29.42 -9.94
N GLN A 780 -16.76 28.61 -9.47
CA GLN A 780 -17.93 29.09 -8.75
C GLN A 780 -17.53 29.87 -7.49
N ALA A 781 -16.58 29.39 -6.71
CA ALA A 781 -16.12 30.08 -5.50
C ALA A 781 -15.32 31.34 -5.83
N MET A 782 -14.49 31.33 -6.88
CA MET A 782 -13.71 32.49 -7.31
C MET A 782 -14.59 33.66 -7.79
N ASN A 783 -15.69 33.33 -8.44
CA ASN A 783 -16.63 34.34 -8.96
C ASN A 783 -17.51 35.01 -7.89
N ALA A 784 -17.50 34.48 -6.67
CA ALA A 784 -18.17 35.12 -5.52
C ALA A 784 -17.41 36.39 -5.08
N PRO A 785 -18.08 37.40 -4.53
CA PRO A 785 -17.42 38.61 -4.04
C PRO A 785 -16.34 38.30 -2.99
N GLY A 786 -15.08 38.67 -3.29
CA GLY A 786 -13.91 38.36 -2.44
C GLY A 786 -13.51 36.88 -2.43
N GLY A 787 -14.09 36.06 -3.33
CA GLY A 787 -13.90 34.60 -3.34
C GLY A 787 -12.44 34.17 -3.61
N LEU A 788 -11.78 34.79 -4.59
CA LEU A 788 -10.38 34.48 -4.89
C LEU A 788 -9.46 34.71 -3.69
N GLU A 789 -9.61 35.83 -2.98
CA GLU A 789 -8.79 36.14 -1.81
C GLU A 789 -9.08 35.17 -0.66
N LEU A 790 -10.33 34.77 -0.50
CA LEU A 790 -10.72 33.76 0.48
C LEU A 790 -10.11 32.38 0.16
N LEU A 791 -10.10 31.95 -1.10
CA LEU A 791 -9.46 30.71 -1.53
C LEU A 791 -7.93 30.75 -1.31
N ARG A 792 -7.28 31.91 -1.54
CA ARG A 792 -5.87 32.12 -1.22
C ARG A 792 -5.61 32.01 0.29
N GLN A 793 -6.49 32.57 1.12
CA GLN A 793 -6.41 32.43 2.57
C GLN A 793 -6.61 30.97 2.99
N MET A 794 -7.60 30.25 2.42
CA MET A 794 -7.80 28.81 2.66
C MET A 794 -6.56 28.01 2.30
N ALA A 795 -5.95 28.26 1.14
CA ALA A 795 -4.73 27.59 0.69
C ALA A 795 -3.51 27.80 1.62
N LYS A 796 -3.44 28.95 2.31
CA LYS A 796 -2.37 29.25 3.27
C LYS A 796 -2.61 28.68 4.67
N SER A 797 -3.88 28.62 5.10
CA SER A 797 -4.21 28.40 6.51
C SER A 797 -4.88 27.05 6.79
N TRP A 798 -5.44 26.39 5.76
CA TRP A 798 -6.15 25.12 5.91
C TRP A 798 -5.41 23.96 5.22
N PRO A 799 -4.72 23.09 5.96
CA PRO A 799 -3.92 22.00 5.39
C PRO A 799 -4.70 21.06 4.47
N PHE A 800 -5.97 20.80 4.75
CA PHE A 800 -6.85 20.00 3.89
C PHE A 800 -7.00 20.63 2.50
N PHE A 801 -7.30 21.93 2.44
CA PHE A 801 -7.50 22.62 1.17
C PHE A 801 -6.17 22.75 0.40
N ASP A 802 -5.07 23.02 1.11
CA ASP A 802 -3.72 23.04 0.53
C ASP A 802 -3.33 21.68 -0.08
N ASP A 803 -3.59 20.56 0.63
CA ASP A 803 -3.33 19.20 0.13
C ASP A 803 -4.23 18.85 -1.08
N LEU A 804 -5.49 19.28 -1.09
CA LEU A 804 -6.40 19.10 -2.22
C LEU A 804 -5.89 19.81 -3.48
N LEU A 805 -5.52 21.09 -3.36
CA LEU A 805 -4.96 21.87 -4.47
C LEU A 805 -3.63 21.26 -4.97
N ASP A 806 -2.75 20.82 -4.06
CA ASP A 806 -1.48 20.19 -4.41
C ASP A 806 -1.65 18.91 -5.23
N LYS A 807 -2.66 18.11 -4.88
CA LYS A 807 -3.04 16.91 -5.63
C LYS A 807 -3.56 17.25 -7.03
N LEU A 808 -4.42 18.24 -7.14
CA LEU A 808 -4.91 18.73 -8.42
C LEU A 808 -3.76 19.28 -9.29
N GLU A 809 -2.86 20.11 -8.71
CA GLU A 809 -1.66 20.61 -9.41
C GLU A 809 -0.83 19.44 -9.97
N MET A 810 -0.55 18.43 -9.14
CA MET A 810 0.27 17.29 -9.53
C MET A 810 -0.36 16.51 -10.68
N VAL A 811 -1.66 16.25 -10.62
CA VAL A 811 -2.37 15.49 -11.65
C VAL A 811 -2.45 16.29 -12.96
N CYS A 812 -2.81 17.57 -12.91
CA CYS A 812 -2.86 18.43 -14.08
C CYS A 812 -1.46 18.59 -14.73
N ALA A 813 -0.39 18.67 -13.94
CA ALA A 813 0.98 18.72 -14.45
C ALA A 813 1.44 17.42 -15.13
N LYS A 814 0.89 16.26 -14.76
CA LYS A 814 1.15 14.96 -15.40
C LYS A 814 0.30 14.75 -16.64
N ALA A 815 -0.85 15.39 -16.75
CA ALA A 815 -1.71 15.30 -17.92
C ALA A 815 -1.02 15.89 -19.16
N ASP A 816 -1.34 15.32 -20.30
CA ASP A 816 -0.84 15.78 -21.60
C ASP A 816 -1.99 15.81 -22.59
N LEU A 817 -2.51 17.02 -22.80
CA LEU A 817 -3.70 17.21 -23.63
C LEU A 817 -3.46 16.88 -25.10
N GLU A 818 -2.24 17.07 -25.61
CA GLU A 818 -1.94 16.77 -27.02
C GLU A 818 -1.92 15.24 -27.25
N ILE A 819 -1.31 14.49 -26.32
CA ILE A 819 -1.35 13.02 -26.35
C ILE A 819 -2.78 12.51 -26.12
N ALA A 820 -3.50 13.07 -25.15
CA ALA A 820 -4.89 12.70 -24.87
C ALA A 820 -5.81 12.91 -26.07
N ARG A 821 -5.70 14.06 -26.76
CA ARG A 821 -6.44 14.33 -28.00
C ARG A 821 -6.14 13.28 -29.07
N LEU A 822 -4.88 12.87 -29.22
CA LEU A 822 -4.52 11.84 -30.20
C LEU A 822 -5.28 10.51 -29.95
N TYR A 823 -5.40 10.07 -28.69
CA TYR A 823 -6.23 8.89 -28.35
C TYR A 823 -7.72 9.13 -28.67
N LEU A 824 -8.25 10.28 -28.30
CA LEU A 824 -9.65 10.64 -28.53
C LEU A 824 -9.97 10.75 -30.04
N ASP A 825 -9.11 11.38 -30.82
CA ASP A 825 -9.34 11.61 -32.26
C ASP A 825 -9.15 10.30 -33.07
N ARG A 826 -8.24 9.41 -32.65
CA ARG A 826 -7.91 8.20 -33.42
C ARG A 826 -8.70 6.96 -33.02
N LEU A 827 -9.16 6.90 -31.79
CA LEU A 827 -9.83 5.71 -31.21
C LEU A 827 -11.23 6.02 -30.69
N GLY A 828 -11.51 7.25 -30.28
CA GLY A 828 -12.80 7.73 -29.80
C GLY A 828 -13.58 8.51 -30.88
N SER A 829 -14.80 8.96 -30.53
CA SER A 829 -15.66 9.74 -31.42
C SER A 829 -16.78 10.37 -30.59
N GLU A 830 -16.56 11.50 -29.95
CA GLU A 830 -17.60 12.27 -29.25
C GLU A 830 -17.11 13.72 -29.04
N PRO A 831 -17.03 14.56 -30.12
CA PRO A 831 -16.33 15.84 -30.06
C PRO A 831 -16.94 16.84 -29.07
N GLU A 832 -18.25 16.83 -28.85
CA GLU A 832 -18.91 17.71 -27.90
C GLU A 832 -18.59 17.33 -26.46
N LEU A 833 -18.62 16.05 -26.15
CA LEU A 833 -18.27 15.51 -24.82
C LEU A 833 -16.78 15.73 -24.51
N VAL A 834 -15.92 15.48 -25.49
CA VAL A 834 -14.48 15.76 -25.39
C VAL A 834 -14.24 17.24 -25.09
N LYS A 835 -14.95 18.14 -25.76
CA LYS A 835 -14.82 19.58 -25.51
C LYS A 835 -15.20 19.93 -24.05
N LEU A 836 -16.33 19.40 -23.54
CA LEU A 836 -16.75 19.64 -22.15
C LEU A 836 -15.67 19.18 -21.15
N ILE A 837 -15.08 18.00 -21.36
CA ILE A 837 -14.00 17.48 -20.52
C ILE A 837 -12.77 18.38 -20.57
N LEU A 838 -12.33 18.78 -21.75
CA LEU A 838 -11.15 19.63 -21.92
C LEU A 838 -11.36 21.06 -21.40
N ASP A 839 -12.57 21.61 -21.53
CA ASP A 839 -12.92 22.94 -20.99
C ASP A 839 -12.83 22.95 -19.44
N ASP A 840 -13.34 21.91 -18.75
CA ASP A 840 -13.22 21.79 -17.28
C ASP A 840 -11.76 21.60 -16.85
N PHE A 841 -10.94 20.89 -17.65
CA PHE A 841 -9.49 20.79 -17.39
C PHE A 841 -8.81 22.16 -17.44
N GLN A 842 -9.07 22.93 -18.50
CA GLN A 842 -8.49 24.28 -18.67
C GLN A 842 -8.95 25.21 -17.53
N GLN A 843 -10.22 25.12 -17.15
CA GLN A 843 -10.77 25.88 -16.03
C GLN A 843 -10.08 25.48 -14.70
N THR A 844 -9.84 24.20 -14.49
CA THR A 844 -9.10 23.68 -13.31
C THR A 844 -7.70 24.28 -13.25
N VAL A 845 -6.95 24.22 -14.36
CA VAL A 845 -5.58 24.75 -14.43
C VAL A 845 -5.56 26.27 -14.22
N ALA A 846 -6.48 27.01 -14.83
CA ALA A 846 -6.57 28.46 -14.68
C ALA A 846 -6.90 28.85 -13.23
N ALA A 847 -7.80 28.13 -12.56
CA ALA A 847 -8.12 28.35 -11.15
C ALA A 847 -6.92 28.07 -10.24
N LEU A 848 -6.23 26.96 -10.45
CA LEU A 848 -5.02 26.63 -9.68
C LEU A 848 -3.95 27.71 -9.82
N TYR A 849 -3.70 28.20 -11.04
CA TYR A 849 -2.75 29.29 -11.29
C TYR A 849 -3.12 30.57 -10.52
N GLN A 850 -4.38 30.97 -10.55
CA GLN A 850 -4.86 32.20 -9.89
C GLN A 850 -4.80 32.09 -8.35
N ILE A 851 -5.15 30.92 -7.79
CA ILE A 851 -5.13 30.69 -6.34
C ILE A 851 -3.69 30.60 -5.82
N ARG A 852 -2.83 29.86 -6.54
CA ARG A 852 -1.43 29.61 -6.12
C ARG A 852 -0.46 30.71 -6.51
N GLU A 853 -0.82 31.60 -7.46
CA GLU A 853 0.05 32.67 -8.00
C GLU A 853 1.38 32.15 -8.56
N ARG A 854 1.37 30.92 -9.09
CA ARG A 854 2.55 30.26 -9.64
C ARG A 854 2.15 29.19 -10.67
N ASP A 855 3.10 28.80 -11.52
CA ASP A 855 2.91 27.67 -12.44
C ASP A 855 2.70 26.36 -11.68
N LEU A 856 2.01 25.42 -12.33
CA LEU A 856 1.75 24.10 -11.77
C LEU A 856 3.04 23.46 -11.26
N ILE A 857 2.97 22.94 -10.03
CA ILE A 857 4.09 22.26 -9.37
C ILE A 857 5.39 23.08 -9.23
N ALA A 858 5.35 24.41 -9.38
CA ALA A 858 6.55 25.25 -9.21
C ALA A 858 7.23 25.09 -7.83
N GLY A 859 6.45 24.72 -6.80
CA GLY A 859 6.96 24.34 -5.47
C GLY A 859 7.58 22.93 -5.40
N HIS A 860 7.40 22.09 -6.43
CA HIS A 860 7.82 20.69 -6.46
C HIS A 860 8.93 20.43 -7.49
N ARG A 861 10.07 21.07 -7.32
CA ARG A 861 11.20 21.06 -8.27
C ARG A 861 11.65 19.65 -8.69
N PHE A 862 11.61 18.68 -7.76
CA PHE A 862 11.95 17.29 -8.08
C PHE A 862 10.95 16.69 -9.08
N LEU A 863 9.65 16.92 -8.87
CA LEU A 863 8.60 16.43 -9.78
C LEU A 863 8.72 17.11 -11.15
N GLN A 864 8.96 18.42 -11.20
CA GLN A 864 9.22 19.14 -12.46
C GLN A 864 10.37 18.51 -13.25
N GLY A 865 11.52 18.31 -12.58
CA GLY A 865 12.69 17.68 -13.20
C GLY A 865 12.40 16.25 -13.67
N SER A 866 11.69 15.46 -12.86
CA SER A 866 11.31 14.09 -13.22
C SER A 866 10.37 14.05 -14.43
N LEU A 867 9.35 14.92 -14.51
CA LEU A 867 8.44 15.01 -15.66
C LEU A 867 9.16 15.46 -16.94
N ALA A 868 9.96 16.51 -16.85
CA ALA A 868 10.73 17.00 -17.98
C ALA A 868 11.69 15.93 -18.57
N LEU A 869 12.23 15.08 -17.69
CA LEU A 869 13.11 13.99 -18.08
C LEU A 869 12.36 12.80 -18.69
N ARG A 870 11.16 12.48 -18.20
CA ARG A 870 10.36 11.30 -18.58
C ARG A 870 9.52 11.51 -19.82
N ASN A 871 8.88 12.68 -19.97
CA ASN A 871 7.94 12.96 -21.06
C ASN A 871 8.48 12.63 -22.45
N PRO A 872 9.77 12.95 -22.82
CA PRO A 872 10.32 12.58 -24.12
C PRO A 872 10.35 11.08 -24.42
N TYR A 873 10.29 10.24 -23.38
CA TYR A 873 10.32 8.78 -23.52
C TYR A 873 8.94 8.14 -23.37
N VAL A 874 7.99 8.85 -22.73
CA VAL A 874 6.60 8.38 -22.64
C VAL A 874 5.85 8.60 -23.95
N ASP A 875 6.14 9.71 -24.66
CA ASP A 875 5.50 10.02 -25.94
C ASP A 875 5.59 8.86 -26.95
N PRO A 876 6.77 8.27 -27.23
CA PRO A 876 6.87 7.10 -28.10
C PRO A 876 6.01 5.92 -27.65
N LEU A 877 5.93 5.64 -26.34
CA LEU A 877 5.07 4.57 -25.84
C LEU A 877 3.59 4.85 -26.05
N SER A 878 3.15 6.10 -25.86
CA SER A 878 1.77 6.51 -26.13
C SER A 878 1.42 6.38 -27.61
N LEU A 879 2.30 6.80 -28.52
CA LEU A 879 2.12 6.66 -29.95
C LEU A 879 2.08 5.19 -30.39
N LEU A 880 3.00 4.36 -29.87
CA LEU A 880 3.01 2.92 -30.11
C LEU A 880 1.70 2.28 -29.61
N GLN A 881 1.21 2.66 -28.43
CA GLN A 881 -0.03 2.11 -27.90
C GLN A 881 -1.25 2.47 -28.77
N VAL A 882 -1.37 3.71 -29.24
CA VAL A 882 -2.45 4.13 -30.17
C VAL A 882 -2.39 3.32 -31.46
N SER A 883 -1.20 3.17 -32.08
CA SER A 883 -1.01 2.41 -33.30
C SER A 883 -1.35 0.93 -33.12
N LEU A 884 -0.86 0.30 -32.04
CA LEU A 884 -1.12 -1.11 -31.73
C LEU A 884 -2.60 -1.39 -31.42
N LEU A 885 -3.28 -0.48 -30.68
CA LEU A 885 -4.72 -0.57 -30.41
C LEU A 885 -5.51 -0.51 -31.72
N LYS A 886 -5.20 0.44 -32.59
CA LYS A 886 -5.85 0.57 -33.91
C LYS A 886 -5.67 -0.71 -34.74
N ARG A 887 -4.46 -1.23 -34.85
CA ARG A 887 -4.15 -2.48 -35.58
C ARG A 887 -4.91 -3.65 -34.98
N LYS A 888 -4.87 -3.86 -33.66
CA LYS A 888 -5.55 -4.99 -33.00
C LYS A 888 -7.06 -4.95 -33.22
N ARG A 889 -7.67 -3.78 -33.06
CA ARG A 889 -9.13 -3.59 -33.16
C ARG A 889 -9.65 -3.73 -34.60
N ALA A 890 -8.77 -3.65 -35.59
CA ALA A 890 -9.09 -3.89 -37.00
C ALA A 890 -9.04 -5.38 -37.39
N LEU A 891 -8.45 -6.26 -36.55
CA LEU A 891 -8.30 -7.67 -36.83
C LEU A 891 -9.44 -8.53 -36.31
N ALA A 892 -9.78 -9.62 -37.02
CA ALA A 892 -10.70 -10.65 -36.55
C ALA A 892 -10.13 -11.35 -35.29
N ASP A 893 -11.00 -11.96 -34.49
CA ASP A 893 -10.61 -12.55 -33.20
C ASP A 893 -9.65 -13.75 -33.31
N ASP A 894 -9.65 -14.44 -34.42
CA ASP A 894 -8.81 -15.61 -34.74
C ASP A 894 -7.53 -15.27 -35.51
N HIS A 895 -7.24 -13.99 -35.75
CA HIS A 895 -6.09 -13.58 -36.54
C HIS A 895 -4.76 -13.95 -35.84
N PRO A 896 -3.76 -14.54 -36.55
CA PRO A 896 -2.52 -15.03 -35.94
C PRO A 896 -1.68 -13.95 -35.26
N ASP A 897 -1.75 -12.69 -35.70
CA ASP A 897 -0.99 -11.57 -35.14
C ASP A 897 -1.56 -11.07 -33.79
N ARG A 898 -2.77 -11.48 -33.40
CA ARG A 898 -3.38 -10.98 -32.15
C ARG A 898 -2.54 -11.28 -30.93
N GLY A 899 -1.97 -12.46 -30.83
CA GLY A 899 -1.11 -12.83 -29.71
C GLY A 899 0.16 -11.97 -29.59
N VAL A 900 0.73 -11.54 -30.73
CA VAL A 900 1.88 -10.63 -30.76
C VAL A 900 1.46 -9.22 -30.36
N LEU A 901 0.30 -8.76 -30.87
CA LEU A 901 -0.28 -7.46 -30.50
C LEU A 901 -0.64 -7.38 -29.01
N ASP A 902 -1.20 -8.44 -28.43
CA ASP A 902 -1.54 -8.51 -27.01
C ASP A 902 -0.30 -8.37 -26.13
N ARG A 903 0.79 -9.05 -26.47
CA ARG A 903 2.06 -8.91 -25.75
C ARG A 903 2.65 -7.50 -25.91
N ALA A 904 2.66 -6.95 -27.11
CA ALA A 904 3.17 -5.61 -27.36
C ALA A 904 2.33 -4.54 -26.63
N LEU A 905 1.00 -4.68 -26.62
CA LEU A 905 0.11 -3.80 -25.85
C LEU A 905 0.35 -3.96 -24.35
N GLY A 906 0.49 -5.18 -23.83
CA GLY A 906 0.85 -5.43 -22.43
C GLY A 906 2.15 -4.72 -22.04
N THR A 907 3.15 -4.74 -22.91
CA THR A 907 4.41 -4.01 -22.72
C THR A 907 4.19 -2.50 -22.68
N THR A 908 3.38 -1.91 -23.57
CA THR A 908 3.10 -0.46 -23.54
C THR A 908 2.30 -0.07 -22.31
N LEU A 909 1.33 -0.90 -21.87
CA LEU A 909 0.55 -0.69 -20.64
C LEU A 909 1.49 -0.60 -19.41
N ASN A 910 2.39 -1.56 -19.26
CA ASN A 910 3.39 -1.55 -18.21
C ASN A 910 4.33 -0.35 -18.31
N GLY A 911 4.81 -0.03 -19.51
CA GLY A 911 5.72 1.07 -19.76
C GLY A 911 5.14 2.44 -19.40
N ILE A 912 3.91 2.73 -19.83
CA ILE A 912 3.23 3.99 -19.49
C ILE A 912 2.93 4.06 -17.99
N ALA A 913 2.48 2.96 -17.36
CA ALA A 913 2.26 2.90 -15.92
C ALA A 913 3.53 3.21 -15.11
N GLN A 914 4.66 2.58 -15.47
CA GLN A 914 5.96 2.84 -14.85
C GLN A 914 6.46 4.26 -15.10
N ALA A 915 6.25 4.79 -16.31
CA ALA A 915 6.64 6.14 -16.68
C ALA A 915 5.86 7.20 -15.91
N MET A 916 4.55 7.02 -15.77
CA MET A 916 3.66 7.92 -15.06
C MET A 916 3.74 7.74 -13.54
N ARG A 917 4.35 6.64 -13.07
CA ARG A 917 4.29 6.19 -11.66
C ARG A 917 2.85 6.18 -11.15
N ASN A 918 2.00 5.64 -11.95
CA ASN A 918 0.58 5.58 -11.67
C ASN A 918 -0.07 4.44 -12.46
N THR A 919 -0.63 3.49 -11.75
CA THR A 919 -1.29 2.32 -12.30
C THR A 919 -2.80 2.28 -12.04
N GLY A 920 -3.34 3.40 -11.58
CA GLY A 920 -4.78 3.52 -11.35
C GLY A 920 -5.17 4.27 -10.09
#